data_6dc76c4b3eb1ccb6cb13c7a8266b603b
#
_entry.id   6dc76c4b3eb1ccb6cb13c7a8266b603b
#
_cell.length_a   1.000
_cell.length_b   1.000
_cell.length_c   1.000
_cell.angle_alpha   90.00
_cell.angle_beta   90.00
_cell.angle_gamma   90.00
#
_symmetry.space_group_name_H-M   'P 1'
#
loop_
_entity.id
_entity.type
_entity.pdbx_description
1 polymer ?
#
loop_
_entity_poly.entity_id
_entity_poly.type
_entity_poly.pdbx_seq_one_letter_code
_entity_poly.pdbx_strand_id
1 'polypeptide(L)'
;MLGKRLDYQVEENKIHFFFEKEEAFLEVITESIMNVFVPYETKGHRSKAIEGEKAVRTDFEVKDCGSYVSVATKQLEARVYDGFYVDFYRDGKSICEDYRSGRILRPLLSEKSLEVLKAEGHDVSAGVSGSYPVQTVKKMDGDEKFYGLGDKTGFLNKRDYEYENWNSDIPQAHTDSYRALYKSIPFLITLKKESVYGIFFDNTYRSYVNLGKENQAYFYYGADAGNLDYYFIAGDTMPDIVGGYTYLTGRTPLPQLWTLGYHQSRWGYDSADCIKKVAGKYRELDIPCDTMHFDIDYMDGYRVFTWNEKDYGDPAGTIQELADDGFKAVCIIDPGVKLDPGYEKYDEGIAGDYFAKTPEGEVYVNAVWPGDSVYPDFGQPKVRKWWAENQKFLTDIGVAGVWNDMNEPASFHGELPSDVVFTDEDQKSTHAAMHNVYGHLMSKATYEGLKEQTGKRPFVITRACYAGSQKYTTVWTGDNQSLWSHLQMAVPQLCNLGLSGMAFAGTDVGGFGADCTAELLCRWVQVGAFSPLFRNHSSNGSIYQEPWQFGEKTVDIYRKFVELRYRLLPYLYDLFAECEKTGLPIMRPLVLHYEKDENTWNLNDEFLVGEHLLVAPVLEQGQTKKMVYLPEGIWYDFNTGKRYEGKQYYLVDAPLDTCPMFAKAGSMIPTYEVMQYVGEKPYDTLNMLVFPGEGTYVHYQDNGSDFAYQGGAYNQYAFTQQENGEVTMKMMKEGYERPYKKIEYIFVGK
;
A
#
# COMPACT_ATOMS: atom_id res chain seq x y z
N MET A 1 22.14 19.31 -16.22
CA MET A 1 22.75 20.44 -15.47
C MET A 1 22.36 21.75 -16.12
N LEU A 2 21.84 22.70 -15.34
CA LEU A 2 21.23 23.93 -15.83
C LEU A 2 22.25 25.06 -16.14
N GLY A 3 23.53 24.84 -15.89
CA GLY A 3 24.56 25.85 -16.07
C GLY A 3 24.77 26.75 -14.83
N LYS A 4 25.36 27.90 -15.03
CA LYS A 4 25.63 28.86 -13.96
C LYS A 4 24.34 29.56 -13.52
N ARG A 5 24.16 29.77 -12.21
CA ARG A 5 23.06 30.55 -11.66
C ARG A 5 23.28 32.04 -12.06
N LEU A 6 22.24 32.68 -12.58
CA LEU A 6 22.24 34.06 -13.00
C LEU A 6 21.61 34.97 -11.94
N ASP A 7 20.45 34.56 -11.39
CA ASP A 7 19.69 35.35 -10.42
C ASP A 7 18.73 34.43 -9.63
N TYR A 8 18.05 34.98 -8.62
CA TYR A 8 16.92 34.35 -7.95
C TYR A 8 15.90 35.39 -7.48
N GLN A 9 14.65 34.99 -7.37
CA GLN A 9 13.53 35.79 -6.83
C GLN A 9 12.78 35.01 -5.77
N VAL A 10 12.29 35.68 -4.74
CA VAL A 10 11.50 35.08 -3.65
C VAL A 10 10.10 35.60 -3.76
N GLU A 11 9.14 34.68 -3.93
CA GLU A 11 7.70 34.94 -4.01
C GLU A 11 6.98 34.07 -2.97
N GLU A 12 6.51 34.67 -1.88
CA GLU A 12 5.89 33.96 -0.76
C GLU A 12 6.78 32.86 -0.21
N ASN A 13 6.38 31.59 -0.39
CA ASN A 13 7.12 30.38 0.03
C ASN A 13 7.97 29.77 -1.08
N LYS A 14 8.00 30.36 -2.28
CA LYS A 14 8.66 29.86 -3.47
C LYS A 14 9.86 30.71 -3.87
N ILE A 15 10.97 30.04 -4.13
CA ILE A 15 12.21 30.67 -4.62
C ILE A 15 12.38 30.24 -6.07
N HIS A 16 12.38 31.22 -6.97
CA HIS A 16 12.57 31.04 -8.38
C HIS A 16 14.03 31.30 -8.73
N PHE A 17 14.73 30.31 -9.27
CA PHE A 17 16.13 30.41 -9.69
C PHE A 17 16.24 30.50 -11.21
N PHE A 18 17.05 31.43 -11.72
CA PHE A 18 17.36 31.60 -13.13
C PHE A 18 18.75 31.06 -13.41
N PHE A 19 18.85 30.07 -14.29
CA PHE A 19 20.11 29.51 -14.76
C PHE A 19 20.33 29.83 -16.24
N GLU A 20 21.53 29.52 -16.75
CA GLU A 20 21.89 29.81 -18.17
C GLU A 20 20.99 29.04 -19.17
N LYS A 21 20.48 27.85 -18.81
CA LYS A 21 19.77 26.98 -19.72
C LYS A 21 18.29 26.86 -19.41
N GLU A 22 17.89 26.92 -18.14
CA GLU A 22 16.54 26.67 -17.72
C GLU A 22 16.26 27.34 -16.36
N GLU A 23 15.01 27.43 -15.98
CA GLU A 23 14.56 27.89 -14.68
C GLU A 23 14.40 26.70 -13.73
N ALA A 24 14.48 26.96 -12.43
CA ALA A 24 14.22 25.95 -11.40
C ALA A 24 13.59 26.61 -10.17
N PHE A 25 12.91 25.81 -9.36
CA PHE A 25 12.19 26.30 -8.20
C PHE A 25 12.52 25.46 -6.97
N LEU A 26 12.58 26.13 -5.83
CA LEU A 26 12.54 25.53 -4.51
C LEU A 26 11.34 26.13 -3.78
N GLU A 27 10.48 25.28 -3.22
CA GLU A 27 9.30 25.71 -2.47
C GLU A 27 9.36 25.19 -1.05
N VAL A 28 9.16 26.06 -0.07
CA VAL A 28 9.07 25.70 1.34
C VAL A 28 7.63 25.29 1.64
N ILE A 29 7.41 23.99 1.85
CA ILE A 29 6.06 23.44 2.14
C ILE A 29 5.74 23.53 3.63
N THR A 30 6.69 23.11 4.48
CA THR A 30 6.63 23.20 5.93
C THR A 30 8.02 23.44 6.50
N GLU A 31 8.19 23.50 7.83
CA GLU A 31 9.53 23.61 8.44
C GLU A 31 10.45 22.44 8.08
N SER A 32 9.91 21.26 7.73
CA SER A 32 10.67 20.04 7.46
C SER A 32 10.51 19.50 6.04
N ILE A 33 9.71 20.13 5.18
CA ILE A 33 9.44 19.66 3.82
C ILE A 33 9.71 20.78 2.83
N MET A 34 10.53 20.49 1.81
CA MET A 34 10.78 21.37 0.67
C MET A 34 10.55 20.62 -0.64
N ASN A 35 9.95 21.29 -1.62
CA ASN A 35 9.81 20.80 -2.98
C ASN A 35 10.93 21.36 -3.87
N VAL A 36 11.47 20.53 -4.74
CA VAL A 36 12.47 20.86 -5.76
C VAL A 36 11.89 20.58 -7.13
N PHE A 37 11.82 21.59 -7.98
CA PHE A 37 11.11 21.49 -9.25
C PHE A 37 11.92 22.10 -10.41
N VAL A 38 12.03 21.33 -11.51
CA VAL A 38 12.55 21.82 -12.81
C VAL A 38 11.54 21.49 -13.90
N PRO A 39 10.99 22.50 -14.58
CA PRO A 39 9.90 22.32 -15.55
C PRO A 39 10.41 21.90 -16.93
N TYR A 40 10.96 20.69 -17.07
CA TYR A 40 11.44 20.19 -18.35
C TYR A 40 10.32 19.99 -19.40
N GLU A 41 9.12 19.70 -18.93
CA GLU A 41 7.96 19.51 -19.82
C GLU A 41 6.94 20.62 -19.67
N THR A 42 6.57 21.01 -18.46
CA THR A 42 5.55 22.02 -18.19
C THR A 42 5.84 22.82 -16.92
N LYS A 43 5.59 24.14 -16.97
CA LYS A 43 5.64 25.00 -15.77
C LYS A 43 4.44 24.80 -14.84
N GLY A 44 3.31 24.32 -15.36
CA GLY A 44 2.09 24.05 -14.60
C GLY A 44 2.05 22.58 -14.20
N HIS A 45 2.71 22.21 -13.08
CA HIS A 45 2.63 20.87 -12.54
C HIS A 45 1.25 20.58 -11.92
N ARG A 46 0.72 19.39 -12.21
CA ARG A 46 -0.51 18.85 -11.60
C ARG A 46 -0.21 17.49 -11.00
N SER A 47 0.11 17.47 -9.70
CA SER A 47 0.30 16.21 -8.98
C SER A 47 -0.95 15.33 -9.05
N LYS A 48 -0.76 14.02 -9.21
CA LYS A 48 -1.82 13.02 -9.04
C LYS A 48 -1.85 12.44 -7.63
N ALA A 49 -0.72 12.51 -6.94
CA ALA A 49 -0.60 12.03 -5.56
C ALA A 49 -1.06 13.04 -4.52
N ILE A 50 -0.79 14.34 -4.77
CA ILE A 50 -1.01 15.43 -3.82
C ILE A 50 -2.26 16.21 -4.23
N GLU A 51 -3.23 16.29 -3.34
CA GLU A 51 -4.47 17.03 -3.54
C GLU A 51 -4.52 18.27 -2.65
N GLY A 52 -4.90 19.39 -3.26
CA GLY A 52 -5.01 20.66 -2.58
C GLY A 52 -3.68 21.29 -2.21
N GLU A 53 -3.73 22.50 -1.65
CA GLU A 53 -2.56 23.24 -1.18
C GLU A 53 -1.99 22.59 0.08
N LYS A 54 -0.69 22.32 0.09
CA LYS A 54 0.03 21.70 1.22
C LYS A 54 0.99 22.65 1.91
N ALA A 55 1.40 23.71 1.21
CA ALA A 55 2.27 24.70 1.80
C ALA A 55 1.55 25.45 2.94
N VAL A 56 2.23 25.57 4.05
CA VAL A 56 1.75 26.36 5.20
C VAL A 56 2.66 27.53 5.41
N ARG A 57 2.12 28.62 6.00
CA ARG A 57 2.94 29.77 6.33
C ARG A 57 4.07 29.37 7.27
N THR A 58 5.29 29.44 6.75
CA THR A 58 6.51 29.00 7.42
C THR A 58 7.52 30.14 7.40
N ASP A 59 8.18 30.41 8.53
CA ASP A 59 9.27 31.36 8.59
C ASP A 59 10.54 30.72 8.03
N PHE A 60 11.16 31.35 7.04
CA PHE A 60 12.42 30.92 6.46
C PHE A 60 13.29 32.13 6.05
N GLU A 61 14.58 31.89 5.95
CA GLU A 61 15.57 32.88 5.51
C GLU A 61 16.18 32.46 4.18
N VAL A 62 16.34 33.43 3.26
CA VAL A 62 17.07 33.23 2.01
C VAL A 62 18.31 34.08 2.03
N LYS A 63 19.50 33.48 1.83
CA LYS A 63 20.80 34.17 1.89
C LYS A 63 21.68 33.73 0.73
N ASP A 64 22.16 34.71 -0.03
CA ASP A 64 23.23 34.48 -1.01
C ASP A 64 24.60 34.39 -0.28
N CYS A 65 25.22 33.21 -0.38
CA CYS A 65 26.52 32.91 0.18
C CYS A 65 27.66 32.92 -0.88
N GLY A 66 27.39 33.45 -2.07
CA GLY A 66 28.30 33.49 -3.21
C GLY A 66 28.34 32.18 -4.00
N SER A 67 28.87 31.10 -3.44
CA SER A 67 28.92 29.79 -4.12
C SER A 67 27.61 29.04 -4.10
N TYR A 68 26.65 29.40 -3.26
CA TYR A 68 25.30 28.84 -3.17
C TYR A 68 24.32 29.86 -2.59
N VAL A 69 23.03 29.60 -2.81
CA VAL A 69 21.94 30.26 -2.07
C VAL A 69 21.46 29.31 -1.01
N SER A 70 21.41 29.76 0.24
CA SER A 70 20.85 29.06 1.37
C SER A 70 19.38 29.45 1.49
N VAL A 71 18.48 28.44 1.64
CA VAL A 71 17.07 28.59 2.01
C VAL A 71 16.87 27.77 3.27
N ALA A 72 16.66 28.43 4.41
CA ALA A 72 16.67 27.81 5.72
C ALA A 72 15.39 28.08 6.50
N THR A 73 14.74 27.03 6.96
CA THR A 73 13.72 27.04 8.02
C THR A 73 14.40 26.76 9.37
N LYS A 74 13.62 26.55 10.43
CA LYS A 74 14.16 26.12 11.73
C LYS A 74 14.67 24.67 11.71
N GLN A 75 14.14 23.81 10.82
CA GLN A 75 14.42 22.37 10.84
C GLN A 75 15.21 21.88 9.62
N LEU A 76 15.22 22.62 8.52
CA LEU A 76 15.81 22.19 7.26
C LEU A 76 16.44 23.37 6.52
N GLU A 77 17.66 23.18 6.02
CA GLU A 77 18.33 24.10 5.11
C GLU A 77 18.59 23.42 3.78
N ALA A 78 18.17 24.04 2.67
CA ALA A 78 18.57 23.68 1.32
C ALA A 78 19.65 24.65 0.81
N ARG A 79 20.74 24.13 0.25
CA ARG A 79 21.79 24.90 -0.41
C ARG A 79 21.78 24.64 -1.89
N VAL A 80 21.45 25.67 -2.66
CA VAL A 80 21.32 25.62 -4.13
C VAL A 80 22.58 26.18 -4.78
N TYR A 81 23.27 25.32 -5.54
CA TYR A 81 24.55 25.62 -6.22
C TYR A 81 24.35 25.82 -7.73
N ASP A 82 25.40 26.23 -8.41
CA ASP A 82 25.49 26.26 -9.86
C ASP A 82 25.19 24.84 -10.42
N GLY A 83 24.58 24.78 -11.59
CA GLY A 83 24.11 23.52 -12.19
C GLY A 83 22.80 22.99 -11.61
N PHE A 84 22.25 23.69 -10.61
CA PHE A 84 21.09 23.28 -9.82
C PHE A 84 21.35 21.97 -9.05
N TYR A 85 22.46 21.93 -8.34
CA TYR A 85 22.67 20.93 -7.30
C TYR A 85 22.04 21.43 -6.00
N VAL A 86 21.32 20.56 -5.30
CA VAL A 86 20.63 20.89 -4.05
C VAL A 86 21.07 19.93 -2.95
N ASP A 87 21.80 20.48 -1.99
CA ASP A 87 22.20 19.76 -0.78
C ASP A 87 21.31 20.14 0.40
N PHE A 88 20.96 19.18 1.23
CA PHE A 88 20.11 19.39 2.40
C PHE A 88 20.91 19.23 3.69
N TYR A 89 20.66 20.15 4.62
CA TYR A 89 21.34 20.23 5.91
C TYR A 89 20.32 20.29 7.03
N ARG A 90 20.68 19.73 8.16
CA ARG A 90 19.95 19.84 9.42
C ARG A 90 20.93 20.09 10.55
N ASP A 91 20.66 21.09 11.41
CA ASP A 91 21.57 21.51 12.50
C ASP A 91 23.02 21.74 12.03
N GLY A 92 23.18 22.29 10.83
CA GLY A 92 24.47 22.56 10.20
C GLY A 92 25.21 21.34 9.65
N LYS A 93 24.66 20.12 9.79
CA LYS A 93 25.23 18.89 9.24
C LYS A 93 24.53 18.54 7.91
N SER A 94 25.32 18.11 6.92
CA SER A 94 24.77 17.59 5.66
C SER A 94 24.05 16.26 5.93
N ILE A 95 22.82 16.14 5.43
CA ILE A 95 22.02 14.92 5.52
C ILE A 95 21.82 14.26 4.15
N CYS A 96 21.79 15.06 3.06
CA CYS A 96 21.71 14.56 1.69
C CYS A 96 22.43 15.52 0.75
N GLU A 97 23.30 15.03 -0.11
CA GLU A 97 24.06 15.81 -1.08
C GLU A 97 23.84 15.31 -2.50
N ASP A 98 23.79 16.22 -3.47
CA ASP A 98 23.83 15.84 -4.89
C ASP A 98 25.23 15.34 -5.28
N TYR A 99 25.25 14.24 -6.05
CA TYR A 99 26.49 13.67 -6.57
C TYR A 99 26.98 14.46 -7.79
N ARG A 100 28.13 15.12 -7.68
CA ARG A 100 28.61 16.09 -8.66
C ARG A 100 29.54 15.53 -9.74
N SER A 101 30.03 14.30 -9.56
CA SER A 101 31.01 13.71 -10.49
C SER A 101 30.38 13.07 -11.74
N GLY A 102 29.05 13.11 -11.87
CA GLY A 102 28.33 12.45 -12.96
C GLY A 102 28.28 10.92 -12.81
N ARG A 103 27.24 10.30 -13.36
CA ARG A 103 27.11 8.84 -13.38
C ARG A 103 28.11 8.22 -14.33
N ILE A 104 28.66 7.07 -13.94
CA ILE A 104 29.48 6.23 -14.80
C ILE A 104 28.56 5.22 -15.46
N LEU A 105 28.12 5.54 -16.67
CA LEU A 105 27.30 4.63 -17.46
C LEU A 105 28.14 3.44 -17.91
N ARG A 106 27.72 2.23 -17.50
CA ARG A 106 28.34 1.00 -17.97
C ARG A 106 27.41 0.36 -19.00
N PRO A 107 27.88 0.02 -20.21
CA PRO A 107 27.09 -0.77 -21.13
C PRO A 107 26.81 -2.13 -20.48
N LEU A 108 25.54 -2.53 -20.46
CA LEU A 108 25.10 -3.84 -19.95
C LEU A 108 25.65 -5.00 -20.78
N LEU A 109 25.93 -4.73 -22.05
CA LEU A 109 26.51 -5.67 -23.01
C LEU A 109 27.75 -5.08 -23.69
N SER A 110 28.67 -5.92 -24.12
CA SER A 110 29.81 -5.47 -24.93
C SER A 110 29.32 -4.90 -26.28
N GLU A 111 30.08 -3.97 -26.86
CA GLU A 111 29.76 -3.43 -28.19
C GLU A 111 29.53 -4.52 -29.23
N LYS A 112 30.37 -5.57 -29.21
CA LYS A 112 30.23 -6.72 -30.10
C LYS A 112 28.92 -7.50 -29.86
N SER A 113 28.49 -7.64 -28.61
CA SER A 113 27.20 -8.29 -28.30
C SER A 113 26.02 -7.45 -28.76
N LEU A 114 26.12 -6.13 -28.63
CA LEU A 114 25.10 -5.18 -29.12
C LEU A 114 24.99 -5.22 -30.65
N GLU A 115 26.14 -5.30 -31.39
CA GLU A 115 26.17 -5.44 -32.84
C GLU A 115 25.49 -6.74 -33.30
N VAL A 116 25.76 -7.86 -32.61
CA VAL A 116 25.14 -9.16 -32.93
C VAL A 116 23.64 -9.10 -32.72
N LEU A 117 23.17 -8.61 -31.59
CA LEU A 117 21.74 -8.48 -31.29
C LEU A 117 21.01 -7.54 -32.27
N LYS A 118 21.66 -6.43 -32.65
CA LYS A 118 21.15 -5.54 -33.69
C LYS A 118 21.00 -6.25 -35.06
N ALA A 119 22.02 -7.03 -35.41
CA ALA A 119 22.02 -7.79 -36.66
C ALA A 119 20.92 -8.88 -36.68
N GLU A 120 20.56 -9.39 -35.53
CA GLU A 120 19.46 -10.35 -35.32
C GLU A 120 18.08 -9.69 -35.15
N GLY A 121 18.00 -8.35 -35.26
CA GLY A 121 16.74 -7.62 -35.23
C GLY A 121 16.17 -7.34 -33.81
N HIS A 122 16.99 -7.54 -32.77
CA HIS A 122 16.57 -7.19 -31.39
C HIS A 122 16.68 -5.70 -31.12
N ASP A 123 15.75 -5.17 -30.32
CA ASP A 123 15.87 -3.82 -29.78
C ASP A 123 16.97 -3.80 -28.71
N VAL A 124 18.06 -3.08 -28.98
CA VAL A 124 19.22 -2.96 -28.09
C VAL A 124 19.26 -1.63 -27.35
N SER A 125 18.22 -0.82 -27.45
CA SER A 125 18.14 0.46 -26.72
C SER A 125 18.22 0.27 -25.19
N ALA A 126 17.71 -0.85 -24.70
CA ALA A 126 17.80 -1.24 -23.29
C ALA A 126 19.21 -1.77 -22.87
N GLY A 127 20.13 -2.00 -23.81
CA GLY A 127 21.48 -2.52 -23.53
C GLY A 127 22.50 -1.48 -23.04
N VAL A 128 22.10 -0.21 -22.98
CA VAL A 128 22.93 0.89 -22.45
C VAL A 128 22.26 1.40 -21.19
N SER A 129 22.92 1.36 -20.03
CA SER A 129 22.36 1.94 -18.82
C SER A 129 22.09 3.43 -19.06
N GLY A 130 20.78 3.80 -18.96
CA GLY A 130 20.28 5.01 -19.54
C GLY A 130 20.79 6.29 -18.93
N SER A 131 21.14 7.24 -19.79
CA SER A 131 21.00 8.64 -19.47
C SER A 131 19.50 8.96 -19.55
N TYR A 132 18.87 9.27 -18.42
CA TYR A 132 17.47 9.66 -18.40
C TYR A 132 17.30 11.14 -18.69
N PRO A 133 16.28 11.57 -19.46
CA PRO A 133 15.98 12.98 -19.68
C PRO A 133 15.76 13.74 -18.37
N VAL A 134 15.08 13.09 -17.43
CA VAL A 134 14.83 13.59 -16.09
C VAL A 134 15.60 12.72 -15.10
N GLN A 135 16.50 13.32 -14.32
CA GLN A 135 17.23 12.57 -13.30
C GLN A 135 17.74 13.45 -12.16
N THR A 136 17.86 12.84 -10.98
CA THR A 136 18.64 13.35 -9.87
C THR A 136 19.53 12.24 -9.32
N VAL A 137 20.77 12.58 -8.98
CA VAL A 137 21.76 11.63 -8.47
C VAL A 137 22.23 12.12 -7.11
N LYS A 138 22.05 11.31 -6.09
CA LYS A 138 22.43 11.63 -4.72
C LYS A 138 23.67 10.84 -4.33
N LYS A 139 24.60 11.52 -3.63
CA LYS A 139 25.76 10.86 -3.03
C LYS A 139 25.29 9.83 -2.02
N MET A 140 25.94 8.67 -2.03
CA MET A 140 25.62 7.56 -1.12
C MET A 140 26.83 7.28 -0.21
N ASP A 141 26.55 7.14 1.08
CA ASP A 141 27.53 6.75 2.09
C ASP A 141 27.45 5.23 2.37
N GLY A 142 28.50 4.66 2.97
CA GLY A 142 28.59 3.22 3.19
C GLY A 142 27.55 2.65 4.18
N ASP A 143 27.00 3.50 5.03
CA ASP A 143 26.07 3.10 6.10
C ASP A 143 24.58 3.34 5.78
N GLU A 144 24.26 3.86 4.60
CA GLU A 144 22.87 4.13 4.22
C GLU A 144 22.04 2.86 4.00
N LYS A 145 20.79 2.88 4.47
CA LYS A 145 19.75 1.88 4.25
C LYS A 145 18.56 2.54 3.60
N PHE A 146 17.87 1.79 2.77
CA PHE A 146 16.76 2.29 1.95
C PHE A 146 15.50 1.48 2.18
N TYR A 147 14.37 2.17 2.38
CA TYR A 147 13.07 1.56 2.61
C TYR A 147 12.00 2.26 1.79
N GLY A 148 10.81 1.67 1.70
CA GLY A 148 9.70 2.23 0.95
C GLY A 148 9.62 1.67 -0.46
N LEU A 149 9.39 2.52 -1.47
CA LEU A 149 9.14 2.20 -2.88
C LEU A 149 7.90 1.33 -3.12
N GLY A 150 7.03 1.17 -2.12
CA GLY A 150 5.78 0.44 -2.23
C GLY A 150 5.97 -1.06 -2.46
N ASP A 151 5.36 -1.56 -3.53
CA ASP A 151 5.29 -2.97 -3.90
C ASP A 151 6.51 -3.39 -4.74
N LYS A 152 7.56 -3.87 -4.08
CA LYS A 152 8.81 -4.31 -4.72
C LYS A 152 9.29 -5.62 -4.12
N THR A 153 9.93 -6.44 -4.93
CA THR A 153 10.60 -7.68 -4.51
C THR A 153 11.81 -7.44 -3.60
N GLY A 154 12.42 -8.51 -3.10
CA GLY A 154 13.64 -8.46 -2.32
C GLY A 154 13.43 -8.19 -0.83
N PHE A 155 14.53 -7.93 -0.14
CA PHE A 155 14.57 -7.75 1.30
C PHE A 155 13.95 -6.42 1.76
N LEU A 156 13.78 -6.26 3.07
CA LEU A 156 13.26 -5.06 3.71
C LEU A 156 14.12 -3.84 3.36
N ASN A 157 15.43 -3.92 3.57
CA ASN A 157 16.38 -2.91 3.13
C ASN A 157 16.65 -3.07 1.63
N LYS A 158 16.38 -2.01 0.88
CA LYS A 158 16.50 -1.99 -0.59
C LYS A 158 17.88 -1.58 -1.11
N ARG A 159 18.91 -1.48 -0.26
CA ARG A 159 20.28 -1.24 -0.72
C ARG A 159 20.72 -2.33 -1.69
N ASP A 160 21.46 -1.95 -2.73
CA ASP A 160 21.99 -2.82 -3.80
C ASP A 160 20.92 -3.36 -4.77
N TYR A 161 19.70 -2.86 -4.69
CA TYR A 161 18.64 -3.15 -5.66
C TYR A 161 18.49 -2.02 -6.68
N GLU A 162 17.85 -2.36 -7.79
CA GLU A 162 17.32 -1.42 -8.77
C GLU A 162 15.88 -1.77 -9.08
N TYR A 163 15.04 -0.76 -9.20
CA TYR A 163 13.61 -0.92 -9.44
C TYR A 163 13.11 0.01 -10.51
N GLU A 164 11.98 -0.38 -11.09
CA GLU A 164 11.24 0.37 -12.07
C GLU A 164 9.85 0.70 -11.50
N ASN A 165 9.37 1.91 -11.72
CA ASN A 165 8.01 2.32 -11.45
C ASN A 165 7.26 2.32 -12.78
N TRP A 166 6.62 1.22 -13.03
CA TRP A 166 5.73 0.97 -14.17
C TRP A 166 4.79 -0.15 -13.77
N ASN A 167 3.52 0.16 -13.59
CA ASN A 167 2.53 -0.81 -13.14
C ASN A 167 2.49 -1.98 -14.13
N SER A 168 2.80 -3.17 -13.66
CA SER A 168 2.99 -4.33 -14.53
C SER A 168 2.21 -5.53 -14.02
N ASP A 169 1.46 -6.16 -14.90
CA ASP A 169 0.80 -7.44 -14.64
C ASP A 169 1.84 -8.57 -14.69
N ILE A 170 2.12 -9.19 -13.56
CA ILE A 170 3.14 -10.25 -13.40
C ILE A 170 2.48 -11.50 -12.81
N PRO A 171 1.79 -12.32 -13.61
CA PRO A 171 1.15 -13.54 -13.12
C PRO A 171 2.14 -14.70 -12.86
N GLN A 172 3.42 -14.52 -13.14
CA GLN A 172 4.46 -15.51 -12.88
C GLN A 172 4.99 -15.40 -11.43
N ALA A 173 5.80 -16.38 -11.00
CA ALA A 173 6.46 -16.32 -9.70
C ALA A 173 7.35 -15.08 -9.57
N HIS A 174 7.08 -14.25 -8.57
CA HIS A 174 7.84 -13.03 -8.30
C HIS A 174 9.22 -13.38 -7.75
N THR A 175 10.26 -12.96 -8.43
CA THR A 175 11.66 -13.14 -8.02
C THR A 175 12.37 -11.79 -7.99
N ASP A 176 13.55 -11.72 -7.40
CA ASP A 176 14.36 -10.49 -7.33
C ASP A 176 14.77 -9.92 -8.70
N SER A 177 14.58 -10.69 -9.78
CA SER A 177 14.80 -10.21 -11.15
C SER A 177 13.71 -9.29 -11.66
N TYR A 178 12.50 -9.34 -11.07
CA TYR A 178 11.43 -8.41 -11.42
C TYR A 178 11.68 -7.04 -10.78
N ARG A 179 11.90 -6.03 -11.61
CA ARG A 179 12.11 -4.64 -11.18
C ARG A 179 10.82 -3.89 -10.93
N ALA A 180 9.75 -4.26 -11.63
CA ALA A 180 8.41 -3.71 -11.52
C ALA A 180 7.43 -4.79 -11.06
N LEU A 181 6.42 -4.39 -10.30
CA LEU A 181 5.22 -5.13 -9.99
C LEU A 181 4.00 -4.23 -10.24
N TYR A 182 2.87 -4.55 -9.69
CA TYR A 182 1.58 -3.91 -9.98
C TYR A 182 1.46 -2.43 -9.59
N LYS A 183 2.37 -1.89 -8.76
CA LYS A 183 2.21 -0.57 -8.14
C LYS A 183 3.46 0.29 -8.27
N SER A 184 3.24 1.59 -8.47
CA SER A 184 4.30 2.60 -8.59
C SER A 184 4.15 3.65 -7.49
N ILE A 185 5.00 3.55 -6.45
CA ILE A 185 5.03 4.49 -5.34
C ILE A 185 6.48 4.98 -5.18
N PRO A 186 6.88 6.03 -5.90
CA PRO A 186 8.28 6.49 -5.92
C PRO A 186 8.63 7.32 -4.67
N PHE A 187 8.44 6.72 -3.49
CA PHE A 187 8.80 7.27 -2.20
C PHE A 187 9.89 6.44 -1.53
N LEU A 188 11.00 7.07 -1.21
CA LEU A 188 12.18 6.46 -0.63
C LEU A 188 12.48 7.05 0.75
N ILE A 189 12.67 6.20 1.75
CA ILE A 189 13.20 6.55 3.07
C ILE A 189 14.67 6.14 3.10
N THR A 190 15.54 7.07 3.47
CA THR A 190 16.97 6.82 3.67
C THR A 190 17.30 6.95 5.15
N LEU A 191 17.78 5.86 5.74
CA LEU A 191 18.27 5.81 7.12
C LEU A 191 19.79 5.78 7.12
N LYS A 192 20.39 6.75 7.79
CA LYS A 192 21.81 6.84 8.14
C LYS A 192 21.99 6.62 9.65
N LYS A 193 23.22 6.45 10.08
CA LYS A 193 23.54 6.26 11.51
C LYS A 193 23.03 7.40 12.40
N GLU A 194 23.10 8.64 11.92
CA GLU A 194 22.76 9.85 12.69
C GLU A 194 21.61 10.68 12.11
N SER A 195 21.01 10.25 11.01
CA SER A 195 19.94 11.01 10.35
C SER A 195 19.01 10.11 9.55
N VAL A 196 17.79 10.58 9.36
CA VAL A 196 16.81 9.96 8.48
C VAL A 196 16.15 11.05 7.63
N TYR A 197 15.83 10.72 6.38
CA TYR A 197 15.08 11.59 5.49
C TYR A 197 14.28 10.79 4.48
N GLY A 198 13.29 11.42 3.86
CA GLY A 198 12.50 10.86 2.78
C GLY A 198 12.62 11.69 1.51
N ILE A 199 12.48 11.04 0.36
CA ILE A 199 12.31 11.72 -0.93
C ILE A 199 11.10 11.09 -1.64
N PHE A 200 10.14 11.92 -1.98
CA PHE A 200 9.03 11.53 -2.86
C PHE A 200 9.22 12.17 -4.22
N PHE A 201 9.31 11.33 -5.29
CA PHE A 201 9.47 11.76 -6.67
C PHE A 201 8.11 11.82 -7.35
N ASP A 202 7.58 13.01 -7.57
CA ASP A 202 6.24 13.22 -8.14
C ASP A 202 6.28 13.29 -9.68
N ASN A 203 6.50 12.13 -10.29
CA ASN A 203 6.54 11.97 -11.74
C ASN A 203 5.83 10.67 -12.12
N THR A 204 4.83 10.75 -12.99
CA THR A 204 3.95 9.64 -13.36
C THR A 204 4.46 8.78 -14.50
N TYR A 205 5.48 9.23 -15.22
CA TYR A 205 6.10 8.48 -16.30
C TYR A 205 6.85 7.24 -15.77
N ARG A 206 7.22 6.35 -16.67
CA ARG A 206 8.13 5.24 -16.38
C ARG A 206 9.40 5.79 -15.76
N SER A 207 9.73 5.30 -14.57
CA SER A 207 10.87 5.80 -13.82
C SER A 207 11.66 4.68 -13.15
N TYR A 208 12.91 4.97 -12.81
CA TYR A 208 13.91 4.01 -12.38
C TYR A 208 14.59 4.51 -11.13
N VAL A 209 14.77 3.61 -10.17
CA VAL A 209 15.49 3.87 -8.92
C VAL A 209 16.63 2.85 -8.80
N ASN A 210 17.86 3.33 -8.66
CA ASN A 210 19.02 2.47 -8.42
C ASN A 210 19.68 2.86 -7.10
N LEU A 211 19.72 1.91 -6.17
CA LEU A 211 20.13 2.12 -4.79
C LEU A 211 21.53 1.57 -4.52
N GLY A 212 22.49 1.99 -5.33
CA GLY A 212 23.89 1.56 -5.21
C GLY A 212 24.26 0.33 -6.02
N LYS A 213 23.32 -0.29 -6.76
CA LYS A 213 23.61 -1.45 -7.60
C LYS A 213 24.53 -1.12 -8.77
N GLU A 214 24.35 0.07 -9.38
CA GLU A 214 25.22 0.56 -10.44
C GLU A 214 26.59 0.98 -9.89
N ASN A 215 26.61 1.72 -8.79
CA ASN A 215 27.82 2.24 -8.16
C ASN A 215 27.55 2.58 -6.68
N GLN A 216 28.45 2.18 -5.79
CA GLN A 216 28.33 2.38 -4.35
C GLN A 216 28.56 3.83 -3.89
N ALA A 217 28.95 4.75 -4.79
CA ALA A 217 29.17 6.15 -4.46
C ALA A 217 27.90 7.02 -4.57
N TYR A 218 26.83 6.48 -5.19
CA TYR A 218 25.59 7.20 -5.39
C TYR A 218 24.37 6.28 -5.54
N PHE A 219 23.21 6.85 -5.29
CA PHE A 219 21.92 6.34 -5.75
C PHE A 219 21.27 7.37 -6.69
N TYR A 220 20.35 6.93 -7.52
CA TYR A 220 19.67 7.83 -8.43
C TYR A 220 18.20 7.48 -8.66
N TYR A 221 17.47 8.51 -9.03
CA TYR A 221 16.16 8.44 -9.66
C TYR A 221 16.28 8.98 -11.09
N GLY A 222 15.66 8.28 -12.05
CA GLY A 222 15.57 8.72 -13.45
C GLY A 222 14.20 8.44 -14.01
N ALA A 223 13.69 9.27 -14.93
CA ALA A 223 12.42 9.07 -15.63
C ALA A 223 12.56 9.34 -17.12
N ASP A 224 11.69 8.66 -17.91
CA ASP A 224 11.72 8.74 -19.37
C ASP A 224 11.23 10.09 -19.92
N ALA A 225 10.39 10.81 -19.14
CA ALA A 225 9.89 12.14 -19.47
C ALA A 225 9.32 12.83 -18.23
N GLY A 226 8.62 13.96 -18.43
CA GLY A 226 8.01 14.74 -17.36
C GLY A 226 8.95 15.78 -16.78
N ASN A 227 8.63 16.26 -15.59
CA ASN A 227 9.41 17.23 -14.84
C ASN A 227 10.33 16.54 -13.82
N LEU A 228 11.43 17.19 -13.46
CA LEU A 228 12.10 16.84 -12.22
C LEU A 228 11.31 17.51 -11.10
N ASP A 229 10.60 16.69 -10.35
CA ASP A 229 9.78 17.11 -9.23
C ASP A 229 9.98 16.16 -8.07
N TYR A 230 10.48 16.65 -6.96
CA TYR A 230 10.57 15.83 -5.76
C TYR A 230 10.40 16.65 -4.48
N TYR A 231 9.83 15.99 -3.48
CA TYR A 231 9.68 16.53 -2.14
C TYR A 231 10.72 15.89 -1.23
N PHE A 232 11.55 16.75 -0.62
CA PHE A 232 12.49 16.34 0.41
C PHE A 232 11.84 16.50 1.78
N ILE A 233 11.89 15.43 2.59
CA ILE A 233 11.22 15.32 3.89
C ILE A 233 12.28 15.05 4.94
N ALA A 234 12.48 15.96 5.88
CA ALA A 234 13.35 15.78 7.03
C ALA A 234 12.56 15.38 8.29
N GLY A 235 13.19 14.63 9.18
CA GLY A 235 12.59 14.22 10.46
C GLY A 235 13.67 13.82 11.46
N ASP A 236 13.26 13.62 12.73
CA ASP A 236 14.12 13.07 13.77
C ASP A 236 14.13 11.55 13.74
N THR A 237 13.01 10.96 13.27
CA THR A 237 12.73 9.54 13.27
C THR A 237 12.07 9.09 11.97
N MET A 238 12.09 7.79 11.68
CA MET A 238 11.35 7.23 10.53
C MET A 238 9.84 7.50 10.59
N PRO A 239 9.16 7.45 11.77
CA PRO A 239 7.78 7.89 11.91
C PRO A 239 7.51 9.31 11.41
N ASP A 240 8.41 10.27 11.65
CA ASP A 240 8.27 11.64 11.16
C ASP A 240 8.31 11.69 9.63
N ILE A 241 9.14 10.86 9.01
CA ILE A 241 9.27 10.78 7.55
C ILE A 241 8.00 10.20 6.92
N VAL A 242 7.46 9.12 7.48
CA VAL A 242 6.18 8.53 7.04
C VAL A 242 5.04 9.53 7.24
N GLY A 243 5.02 10.24 8.39
CA GLY A 243 4.06 11.29 8.69
C GLY A 243 4.12 12.45 7.70
N GLY A 244 5.32 12.90 7.33
CA GLY A 244 5.55 13.96 6.34
C GLY A 244 5.13 13.55 4.92
N TYR A 245 5.45 12.32 4.50
CA TYR A 245 5.01 11.78 3.21
C TYR A 245 3.48 11.68 3.12
N THR A 246 2.84 11.14 4.16
CA THR A 246 1.38 10.99 4.18
C THR A 246 0.64 12.31 4.43
N TYR A 247 1.30 13.32 5.01
CA TYR A 247 0.79 14.69 5.02
C TYR A 247 0.65 15.24 3.58
N LEU A 248 1.65 15.00 2.74
CA LEU A 248 1.60 15.40 1.33
C LEU A 248 0.54 14.62 0.54
N THR A 249 0.63 13.30 0.56
CA THR A 249 -0.11 12.42 -0.36
C THR A 249 -1.46 11.95 0.17
N GLY A 250 -1.76 12.22 1.43
CA GLY A 250 -2.97 11.77 2.12
C GLY A 250 -2.73 10.50 2.94
N ARG A 251 -3.64 10.22 3.85
CA ARG A 251 -3.59 9.09 4.79
C ARG A 251 -4.67 8.09 4.48
N THR A 252 -4.45 6.83 4.85
CA THR A 252 -5.49 5.80 4.80
C THR A 252 -6.62 6.20 5.76
N PRO A 253 -7.87 6.34 5.28
CA PRO A 253 -9.00 6.69 6.12
C PRO A 253 -9.39 5.52 7.02
N LEU A 254 -10.04 5.83 8.14
CA LEU A 254 -10.61 4.81 9.04
C LEU A 254 -11.62 3.95 8.28
N PRO A 255 -11.41 2.61 8.15
CA PRO A 255 -12.28 1.74 7.35
C PRO A 255 -13.58 1.36 8.10
N GLN A 256 -14.50 0.68 7.42
CA GLN A 256 -15.56 -0.05 8.09
C GLN A 256 -14.97 -1.22 8.88
N LEU A 257 -15.49 -1.49 10.06
CA LEU A 257 -14.93 -2.51 10.95
C LEU A 257 -14.97 -3.94 10.34
N TRP A 258 -16.02 -4.27 9.58
CA TRP A 258 -16.15 -5.58 8.92
C TRP A 258 -15.03 -5.85 7.88
N THR A 259 -14.46 -4.80 7.29
CA THR A 259 -13.37 -4.94 6.31
C THR A 259 -12.08 -5.46 6.92
N LEU A 260 -11.99 -5.41 8.25
CA LEU A 260 -10.88 -5.98 9.02
C LEU A 260 -11.13 -7.45 9.41
N GLY A 261 -12.31 -8.00 9.16
CA GLY A 261 -12.60 -9.41 9.33
C GLY A 261 -11.88 -10.30 8.30
N TYR A 262 -12.28 -11.54 8.22
CA TYR A 262 -11.75 -12.50 7.26
C TYR A 262 -12.55 -12.48 5.96
N HIS A 263 -11.85 -12.53 4.84
CA HIS A 263 -12.39 -12.53 3.48
C HIS A 263 -12.08 -13.85 2.77
N GLN A 264 -13.08 -14.46 2.15
CA GLN A 264 -12.93 -15.62 1.29
C GLN A 264 -13.15 -15.26 -0.16
N SER A 265 -12.28 -15.74 -1.02
CA SER A 265 -12.27 -15.47 -2.46
C SER A 265 -11.70 -16.67 -3.24
N ARG A 266 -12.17 -16.87 -4.44
CA ARG A 266 -11.56 -17.75 -5.44
C ARG A 266 -12.04 -17.36 -6.83
N TRP A 267 -11.14 -17.30 -7.80
CA TRP A 267 -11.51 -17.36 -9.20
C TRP A 267 -11.99 -18.80 -9.51
N GLY A 268 -13.26 -18.92 -9.85
CA GLY A 268 -13.93 -20.21 -10.07
C GLY A 268 -15.02 -20.56 -9.03
N TYR A 269 -15.47 -19.60 -8.24
CA TYR A 269 -16.80 -19.64 -7.62
C TYR A 269 -17.80 -19.18 -8.69
N ASP A 270 -18.15 -20.08 -9.59
CA ASP A 270 -18.78 -19.82 -10.88
C ASP A 270 -20.31 -19.73 -10.84
N SER A 271 -20.91 -19.87 -9.67
CA SER A 271 -22.37 -19.81 -9.51
C SER A 271 -22.80 -19.36 -8.12
N ALA A 272 -24.04 -18.85 -8.02
CA ALA A 272 -24.66 -18.49 -6.75
C ALA A 272 -24.68 -19.66 -5.76
N ASP A 273 -24.98 -20.87 -6.24
CA ASP A 273 -25.01 -22.09 -5.40
C ASP A 273 -23.60 -22.44 -4.87
N CYS A 274 -22.55 -22.26 -5.70
CA CYS A 274 -21.18 -22.48 -5.26
C CYS A 274 -20.80 -21.54 -4.12
N ILE A 275 -21.04 -20.25 -4.28
CA ILE A 275 -20.73 -19.24 -3.25
C ILE A 275 -21.52 -19.49 -1.97
N LYS A 276 -22.83 -19.74 -2.06
CA LYS A 276 -23.68 -20.05 -0.89
C LYS A 276 -23.22 -21.30 -0.17
N LYS A 277 -22.79 -22.33 -0.90
CA LYS A 277 -22.25 -23.57 -0.31
C LYS A 277 -20.95 -23.31 0.46
N VAL A 278 -20.05 -22.52 -0.09
CA VAL A 278 -18.79 -22.14 0.58
C VAL A 278 -19.08 -21.31 1.82
N ALA A 279 -19.95 -20.30 1.72
CA ALA A 279 -20.37 -19.47 2.85
C ALA A 279 -21.00 -20.32 3.98
N GLY A 280 -21.94 -21.19 3.65
CA GLY A 280 -22.56 -22.11 4.61
C GLY A 280 -21.54 -23.03 5.29
N LYS A 281 -20.47 -23.45 4.57
CA LYS A 281 -19.43 -24.29 5.15
C LYS A 281 -18.58 -23.57 6.19
N TYR A 282 -18.31 -22.26 6.04
CA TYR A 282 -17.67 -21.44 7.07
C TYR A 282 -18.50 -21.42 8.36
N ARG A 283 -19.82 -21.23 8.27
CA ARG A 283 -20.74 -21.28 9.43
C ARG A 283 -20.82 -22.66 10.05
N GLU A 284 -20.94 -23.73 9.24
CA GLU A 284 -20.95 -25.12 9.72
C GLU A 284 -19.69 -25.49 10.52
N LEU A 285 -18.53 -24.95 10.14
CA LEU A 285 -17.25 -25.24 10.76
C LEU A 285 -16.86 -24.22 11.85
N ASP A 286 -17.74 -23.30 12.22
CA ASP A 286 -17.50 -22.23 13.19
C ASP A 286 -16.22 -21.43 12.87
N ILE A 287 -15.93 -21.19 11.58
CA ILE A 287 -14.82 -20.34 11.15
C ILE A 287 -15.40 -18.95 10.86
N PRO A 288 -15.03 -17.91 11.62
CA PRO A 288 -15.51 -16.56 11.36
C PRO A 288 -15.18 -16.09 9.95
N CYS A 289 -16.14 -15.41 9.29
CA CYS A 289 -15.94 -14.85 7.96
C CYS A 289 -16.94 -13.73 7.70
N ASP A 290 -16.45 -12.58 7.28
CA ASP A 290 -17.30 -11.42 6.96
C ASP A 290 -17.65 -11.32 5.48
N THR A 291 -16.81 -11.85 4.58
CA THR A 291 -16.87 -11.42 3.19
C THR A 291 -16.73 -12.60 2.23
N MET A 292 -17.63 -12.65 1.25
CA MET A 292 -17.51 -13.47 0.05
C MET A 292 -17.20 -12.58 -1.15
N HIS A 293 -16.13 -12.90 -1.88
CA HIS A 293 -15.78 -12.20 -3.11
C HIS A 293 -16.37 -12.90 -4.33
N PHE A 294 -16.86 -12.10 -5.26
CA PHE A 294 -17.33 -12.52 -6.58
C PHE A 294 -16.29 -12.15 -7.60
N ASP A 295 -15.61 -13.14 -8.18
CA ASP A 295 -14.64 -12.99 -9.25
C ASP A 295 -15.33 -12.88 -10.61
N ILE A 296 -14.60 -12.74 -11.71
CA ILE A 296 -15.09 -12.37 -13.05
C ILE A 296 -16.25 -13.23 -13.58
N ASP A 297 -16.43 -14.47 -13.08
CA ASP A 297 -17.45 -15.42 -13.54
C ASP A 297 -18.90 -14.97 -13.28
N TYR A 298 -19.11 -13.98 -12.39
CA TYR A 298 -20.47 -13.45 -12.18
C TYR A 298 -20.96 -12.57 -13.33
N MET A 299 -20.04 -12.05 -14.16
CA MET A 299 -20.35 -11.17 -15.30
C MET A 299 -20.79 -11.97 -16.52
N ASP A 300 -21.72 -11.44 -17.32
CA ASP A 300 -22.13 -12.04 -18.58
C ASP A 300 -21.03 -11.90 -19.66
N GLY A 301 -20.35 -13.02 -19.92
CA GLY A 301 -19.22 -13.05 -20.85
C GLY A 301 -18.14 -12.01 -20.50
N TYR A 302 -17.91 -11.81 -19.22
CA TYR A 302 -16.94 -10.86 -18.62
C TYR A 302 -17.18 -9.39 -18.97
N ARG A 303 -18.41 -9.03 -19.44
CA ARG A 303 -18.81 -7.63 -19.63
C ARG A 303 -19.00 -6.95 -18.28
N VAL A 304 -18.30 -5.87 -18.03
CA VAL A 304 -18.42 -5.10 -16.79
C VAL A 304 -19.83 -4.55 -16.58
N PHE A 305 -20.30 -4.47 -15.35
CA PHE A 305 -21.66 -4.04 -15.00
C PHE A 305 -22.77 -4.90 -15.65
N THR A 306 -22.56 -6.22 -15.71
CA THR A 306 -23.56 -7.21 -16.09
C THR A 306 -23.58 -8.36 -15.10
N TRP A 307 -24.68 -9.13 -15.08
CA TRP A 307 -24.79 -10.39 -14.36
C TRP A 307 -25.00 -11.54 -15.33
N ASN A 308 -24.32 -12.65 -15.07
CA ASN A 308 -24.57 -13.94 -15.73
C ASN A 308 -25.85 -14.56 -15.15
N GLU A 309 -26.99 -14.24 -15.77
CA GLU A 309 -28.32 -14.70 -15.32
C GLU A 309 -28.44 -16.23 -15.31
N LYS A 310 -27.67 -16.93 -16.14
CA LYS A 310 -27.73 -18.40 -16.21
C LYS A 310 -27.23 -19.06 -14.92
N ASP A 311 -26.10 -18.56 -14.37
CA ASP A 311 -25.41 -19.20 -13.24
C ASP A 311 -25.69 -18.49 -11.92
N TYR A 312 -26.17 -17.24 -11.96
CA TYR A 312 -26.48 -16.43 -10.78
C TYR A 312 -27.98 -16.10 -10.63
N GLY A 313 -28.81 -16.36 -11.66
CA GLY A 313 -30.28 -16.32 -11.62
C GLY A 313 -30.89 -15.06 -11.00
N ASP A 314 -30.87 -14.97 -9.67
CA ASP A 314 -31.31 -13.82 -8.86
C ASP A 314 -30.12 -13.25 -8.07
N PRO A 315 -29.36 -12.33 -8.64
CA PRO A 315 -28.22 -11.72 -7.94
C PRO A 315 -28.62 -11.00 -6.63
N ALA A 316 -29.72 -10.23 -6.67
CA ALA A 316 -30.18 -9.50 -5.51
C ALA A 316 -30.61 -10.44 -4.37
N GLY A 317 -31.34 -11.52 -4.68
CA GLY A 317 -31.68 -12.55 -3.73
C GLY A 317 -30.45 -13.26 -3.17
N THR A 318 -29.47 -13.59 -4.01
CA THR A 318 -28.21 -14.20 -3.57
C THR A 318 -27.45 -13.30 -2.61
N ILE A 319 -27.32 -12.02 -2.91
CA ILE A 319 -26.65 -11.04 -2.04
C ILE A 319 -27.40 -10.89 -0.71
N GLN A 320 -28.74 -10.85 -0.75
CA GLN A 320 -29.56 -10.77 0.46
C GLN A 320 -29.45 -12.02 1.34
N GLU A 321 -29.48 -13.23 0.76
CA GLU A 321 -29.27 -14.48 1.51
C GLU A 321 -27.91 -14.50 2.23
N LEU A 322 -26.84 -14.09 1.53
CA LEU A 322 -25.51 -13.96 2.13
C LEU A 322 -25.51 -12.92 3.26
N ALA A 323 -26.20 -11.79 3.09
CA ALA A 323 -26.30 -10.75 4.11
C ALA A 323 -27.07 -11.21 5.35
N ASP A 324 -28.13 -12.01 5.17
CA ASP A 324 -28.90 -12.61 6.25
C ASP A 324 -28.05 -13.58 7.09
N ASP A 325 -27.11 -14.28 6.46
CA ASP A 325 -26.10 -15.14 7.10
C ASP A 325 -24.87 -14.36 7.61
N GLY A 326 -24.87 -13.03 7.55
CA GLY A 326 -23.85 -12.14 8.08
C GLY A 326 -22.68 -11.88 7.14
N PHE A 327 -22.74 -12.29 5.87
CA PHE A 327 -21.70 -12.00 4.89
C PHE A 327 -21.92 -10.68 4.15
N LYS A 328 -20.81 -10.06 3.74
CA LYS A 328 -20.77 -8.95 2.80
C LYS A 328 -20.27 -9.43 1.45
N ALA A 329 -20.91 -9.00 0.37
CA ALA A 329 -20.45 -9.26 -0.98
C ALA A 329 -19.48 -8.20 -1.45
N VAL A 330 -18.38 -8.61 -2.07
CA VAL A 330 -17.42 -7.77 -2.77
C VAL A 330 -17.28 -8.29 -4.20
N CYS A 331 -17.55 -7.44 -5.21
CA CYS A 331 -17.51 -7.85 -6.59
C CYS A 331 -16.29 -7.24 -7.31
N ILE A 332 -15.65 -8.04 -8.17
CA ILE A 332 -14.59 -7.57 -9.07
C ILE A 332 -15.18 -6.73 -10.20
N ILE A 333 -14.48 -5.67 -10.57
CA ILE A 333 -14.72 -4.88 -11.79
C ILE A 333 -13.39 -4.56 -12.44
N ASP A 334 -13.24 -4.97 -13.70
CA ASP A 334 -12.11 -4.63 -14.56
C ASP A 334 -12.38 -3.34 -15.34
N PRO A 335 -11.36 -2.63 -15.84
CA PRO A 335 -11.58 -1.43 -16.65
C PRO A 335 -11.95 -1.73 -18.10
N GLY A 336 -11.62 -2.90 -18.63
CA GLY A 336 -11.81 -3.26 -20.04
C GLY A 336 -13.28 -3.43 -20.42
N VAL A 337 -13.82 -2.48 -21.20
CA VAL A 337 -15.20 -2.54 -21.71
C VAL A 337 -15.20 -3.30 -23.04
N LYS A 338 -15.97 -4.38 -23.14
CA LYS A 338 -16.06 -5.19 -24.36
C LYS A 338 -16.46 -4.34 -25.55
N LEU A 339 -15.73 -4.48 -26.66
CA LEU A 339 -16.10 -3.93 -27.97
C LEU A 339 -17.30 -4.73 -28.50
N ASP A 340 -18.50 -4.26 -28.27
CA ASP A 340 -19.73 -4.99 -28.59
C ASP A 340 -20.89 -4.01 -28.85
N PRO A 341 -21.14 -3.62 -30.13
CA PRO A 341 -22.27 -2.75 -30.46
C PRO A 341 -23.60 -3.35 -29.99
N GLY A 342 -24.37 -2.59 -29.23
CA GLY A 342 -25.58 -3.03 -28.51
C GLY A 342 -25.38 -3.37 -27.04
N TYR A 343 -24.13 -3.46 -26.56
CA TYR A 343 -23.84 -3.50 -25.13
C TYR A 343 -23.85 -2.08 -24.57
N GLU A 344 -24.72 -1.85 -23.58
CA GLU A 344 -25.05 -0.51 -23.05
C GLU A 344 -23.78 0.30 -22.69
N LYS A 345 -22.82 -0.28 -21.97
CA LYS A 345 -21.63 0.46 -21.50
C LYS A 345 -20.66 0.80 -22.63
N TYR A 346 -20.60 -0.04 -23.66
CA TYR A 346 -19.87 0.29 -24.88
C TYR A 346 -20.54 1.43 -25.64
N ASP A 347 -21.86 1.33 -25.87
CA ASP A 347 -22.61 2.34 -26.63
C ASP A 347 -22.62 3.72 -25.91
N GLU A 348 -22.78 3.73 -24.57
CA GLU A 348 -22.64 4.94 -23.74
C GLU A 348 -21.26 5.57 -23.89
N GLY A 349 -20.20 4.73 -23.83
CA GLY A 349 -18.82 5.18 -23.92
C GLY A 349 -18.46 5.75 -25.31
N ILE A 350 -18.98 5.15 -26.37
CA ILE A 350 -18.83 5.70 -27.76
C ILE A 350 -19.56 7.03 -27.87
N ALA A 351 -20.82 7.10 -27.42
CA ALA A 351 -21.62 8.32 -27.50
C ALA A 351 -21.05 9.47 -26.66
N GLY A 352 -20.46 9.14 -25.52
CA GLY A 352 -19.88 10.10 -24.59
C GLY A 352 -18.41 10.47 -24.87
N ASP A 353 -17.77 9.81 -25.84
CA ASP A 353 -16.33 9.94 -26.11
C ASP A 353 -15.49 9.65 -24.84
N TYR A 354 -15.67 8.45 -24.28
CA TYR A 354 -15.11 8.07 -22.98
C TYR A 354 -13.86 7.18 -23.08
N PHE A 355 -13.51 6.69 -24.26
CA PHE A 355 -12.44 5.72 -24.43
C PHE A 355 -11.14 6.34 -24.94
N ALA A 356 -10.01 5.74 -24.54
CA ALA A 356 -8.69 6.05 -25.06
C ALA A 356 -8.65 5.88 -26.60
N LYS A 357 -7.77 6.62 -27.27
CA LYS A 357 -7.70 6.67 -28.73
C LYS A 357 -6.31 6.37 -29.25
N THR A 358 -6.25 5.91 -30.48
CA THR A 358 -4.98 5.89 -31.25
C THR A 358 -4.52 7.32 -31.56
N PRO A 359 -3.26 7.54 -31.93
CA PRO A 359 -2.78 8.86 -32.38
C PRO A 359 -3.57 9.44 -33.54
N GLU A 360 -4.18 8.60 -34.39
CA GLU A 360 -5.02 8.97 -35.53
C GLU A 360 -6.44 9.38 -35.13
N GLY A 361 -6.81 9.15 -33.84
CA GLY A 361 -8.10 9.54 -33.29
C GLY A 361 -9.18 8.45 -33.30
N GLU A 362 -8.85 7.25 -33.73
CA GLU A 362 -9.72 6.08 -33.61
C GLU A 362 -9.74 5.55 -32.19
N VAL A 363 -10.82 4.89 -31.75
CA VAL A 363 -10.88 4.24 -30.44
C VAL A 363 -9.81 3.15 -30.37
N TYR A 364 -8.98 3.19 -29.31
CA TYR A 364 -7.95 2.18 -29.11
C TYR A 364 -8.57 0.85 -28.64
N VAL A 365 -8.16 -0.25 -29.26
CA VAL A 365 -8.64 -1.60 -28.97
C VAL A 365 -7.47 -2.51 -28.60
N ASN A 366 -7.63 -3.29 -27.54
CA ASN A 366 -6.76 -4.42 -27.20
C ASN A 366 -7.65 -5.55 -26.63
N ALA A 367 -7.08 -6.62 -26.09
CA ALA A 367 -7.87 -7.70 -25.52
C ALA A 367 -7.62 -7.87 -24.03
N VAL A 368 -8.70 -8.15 -23.27
CA VAL A 368 -8.70 -8.65 -21.91
C VAL A 368 -9.73 -9.77 -21.79
N TRP A 369 -10.26 -10.09 -20.62
CA TRP A 369 -11.14 -11.25 -20.43
C TRP A 369 -12.33 -11.34 -21.39
N PRO A 370 -13.08 -10.28 -21.71
CA PRO A 370 -14.20 -10.37 -22.66
C PRO A 370 -13.75 -10.48 -24.14
N GLY A 371 -12.46 -10.51 -24.43
CA GLY A 371 -11.89 -10.42 -25.78
C GLY A 371 -11.58 -8.97 -26.15
N ASP A 372 -11.81 -8.59 -27.42
CA ASP A 372 -11.57 -7.21 -27.88
C ASP A 372 -12.31 -6.22 -26.99
N SER A 373 -11.55 -5.28 -26.44
CA SER A 373 -12.00 -4.34 -25.42
C SER A 373 -11.43 -2.96 -25.65
N VAL A 374 -12.14 -1.97 -25.15
CA VAL A 374 -11.78 -0.55 -25.14
C VAL A 374 -11.54 -0.09 -23.71
N TYR A 375 -10.72 0.95 -23.55
CA TYR A 375 -10.23 1.40 -22.25
C TYR A 375 -10.83 2.76 -21.89
N PRO A 376 -11.61 2.88 -20.80
CA PRO A 376 -12.08 4.17 -20.30
C PRO A 376 -10.91 5.12 -20.02
N ASP A 377 -11.02 6.35 -20.49
CA ASP A 377 -10.02 7.40 -20.23
C ASP A 377 -10.32 8.09 -18.89
N PHE A 378 -9.91 7.45 -17.78
CA PHE A 378 -10.12 7.97 -16.43
C PHE A 378 -9.45 9.32 -16.15
N GLY A 379 -8.58 9.80 -17.02
CA GLY A 379 -8.05 11.16 -16.97
C GLY A 379 -9.13 12.23 -17.14
N GLN A 380 -10.23 11.91 -17.84
CA GLN A 380 -11.36 12.80 -18.02
C GLN A 380 -12.31 12.80 -16.81
N PRO A 381 -12.64 13.97 -16.19
CA PRO A 381 -13.60 14.03 -15.09
C PRO A 381 -14.97 13.43 -15.41
N LYS A 382 -15.46 13.61 -16.66
CA LYS A 382 -16.74 13.03 -17.09
C LYS A 382 -16.74 11.51 -17.11
N VAL A 383 -15.59 10.88 -17.43
CA VAL A 383 -15.42 9.42 -17.43
C VAL A 383 -15.38 8.88 -16.01
N ARG A 384 -14.66 9.55 -15.10
CA ARG A 384 -14.70 9.21 -13.67
C ARG A 384 -16.11 9.32 -13.09
N LYS A 385 -16.86 10.33 -13.45
CA LYS A 385 -18.26 10.49 -13.04
C LYS A 385 -19.15 9.37 -13.56
N TRP A 386 -19.03 9.05 -14.86
CA TRP A 386 -19.77 7.93 -15.48
C TRP A 386 -19.43 6.59 -14.79
N TRP A 387 -18.15 6.35 -14.48
CA TRP A 387 -17.71 5.15 -13.79
C TRP A 387 -18.25 5.07 -12.35
N ALA A 388 -18.25 6.21 -11.63
CA ALA A 388 -18.84 6.33 -10.30
C ALA A 388 -20.33 6.04 -10.31
N GLU A 389 -21.08 6.60 -11.26
CA GLU A 389 -22.52 6.39 -11.41
C GLU A 389 -22.87 4.92 -11.69
N ASN A 390 -22.04 4.22 -12.50
CA ASN A 390 -22.25 2.82 -12.82
C ASN A 390 -22.07 1.87 -11.62
N GLN A 391 -21.40 2.30 -10.54
CA GLN A 391 -21.33 1.48 -9.32
C GLN A 391 -22.72 1.20 -8.71
N LYS A 392 -23.75 1.98 -9.03
CA LYS A 392 -25.13 1.72 -8.63
C LYS A 392 -25.60 0.32 -9.06
N PHE A 393 -25.10 -0.21 -10.15
CA PHE A 393 -25.39 -1.57 -10.60
C PHE A 393 -25.11 -2.61 -9.52
N LEU A 394 -24.10 -2.38 -8.68
CA LEU A 394 -23.72 -3.25 -7.57
C LEU A 394 -24.34 -2.81 -6.25
N THR A 395 -24.30 -1.52 -5.93
CA THR A 395 -24.77 -1.02 -4.64
C THR A 395 -26.28 -1.11 -4.46
N ASP A 396 -27.07 -0.97 -5.52
CA ASP A 396 -28.55 -1.08 -5.47
C ASP A 396 -29.05 -2.47 -5.07
N ILE A 397 -28.22 -3.51 -5.27
CA ILE A 397 -28.53 -4.90 -4.85
C ILE A 397 -27.83 -5.31 -3.56
N GLY A 398 -27.11 -4.39 -2.89
CA GLY A 398 -26.53 -4.64 -1.57
C GLY A 398 -25.06 -5.07 -1.57
N VAL A 399 -24.33 -5.01 -2.70
CA VAL A 399 -22.87 -5.23 -2.74
C VAL A 399 -22.19 -4.17 -1.85
N ALA A 400 -21.32 -4.62 -0.94
CA ALA A 400 -20.75 -3.78 0.10
C ALA A 400 -19.37 -3.19 -0.23
N GLY A 401 -18.70 -3.73 -1.24
CA GLY A 401 -17.38 -3.28 -1.69
C GLY A 401 -17.08 -3.68 -3.12
N VAL A 402 -16.08 -3.05 -3.71
CA VAL A 402 -15.66 -3.26 -5.10
C VAL A 402 -14.18 -3.60 -5.14
N TRP A 403 -13.83 -4.55 -6.00
CA TRP A 403 -12.46 -4.97 -6.26
C TRP A 403 -12.10 -4.59 -7.69
N ASN A 404 -11.24 -3.58 -7.85
CA ASN A 404 -10.70 -3.14 -9.14
C ASN A 404 -9.49 -3.98 -9.50
N ASP A 405 -9.59 -4.76 -10.56
CA ASP A 405 -8.52 -5.60 -11.09
C ASP A 405 -8.13 -5.18 -12.52
N MET A 406 -7.07 -5.75 -13.07
CA MET A 406 -6.60 -5.57 -14.43
C MET A 406 -6.33 -4.10 -14.83
N ASN A 407 -6.06 -3.23 -13.86
CA ASN A 407 -6.02 -1.77 -14.02
C ASN A 407 -4.62 -1.15 -13.97
N GLU A 408 -3.61 -1.86 -14.49
CA GLU A 408 -2.25 -1.35 -14.75
C GLU A 408 -2.23 -0.23 -15.84
N PRO A 409 -2.99 -0.30 -16.97
CA PRO A 409 -3.99 -1.23 -17.48
C PRO A 409 -3.38 -2.50 -18.10
N ALA A 410 -3.98 -3.68 -17.76
CA ALA A 410 -3.59 -4.95 -18.37
C ALA A 410 -4.08 -5.10 -19.81
N SER A 411 -3.37 -5.91 -20.59
CA SER A 411 -3.73 -6.24 -21.98
C SER A 411 -3.07 -7.53 -22.45
N PHE A 412 -3.82 -8.36 -23.17
CA PHE A 412 -3.38 -9.70 -23.58
C PHE A 412 -2.60 -9.73 -24.92
N HIS A 413 -2.77 -8.70 -25.76
CA HIS A 413 -2.05 -8.58 -27.03
C HIS A 413 -0.83 -7.66 -26.96
N GLY A 414 -0.16 -7.64 -25.82
CA GLY A 414 0.99 -6.79 -25.53
C GLY A 414 0.60 -5.47 -24.85
N GLU A 415 1.59 -4.81 -24.27
CA GLU A 415 1.43 -3.55 -23.55
C GLU A 415 0.83 -2.46 -24.47
N LEU A 416 0.00 -1.57 -23.94
CA LEU A 416 -0.52 -0.43 -24.69
C LEU A 416 0.65 0.45 -25.19
N PRO A 417 0.65 0.85 -26.49
CA PRO A 417 1.66 1.78 -27.01
C PRO A 417 1.74 3.07 -26.19
N SER A 418 2.93 3.60 -26.02
CA SER A 418 3.19 4.80 -25.22
C SER A 418 2.50 6.06 -25.70
N ASP A 419 2.15 6.10 -27.00
CA ASP A 419 1.52 7.22 -27.71
C ASP A 419 -0.02 7.11 -27.80
N VAL A 420 -0.63 6.06 -27.27
CA VAL A 420 -2.08 6.00 -27.10
C VAL A 420 -2.55 7.26 -26.36
N VAL A 421 -3.57 7.89 -26.91
CA VAL A 421 -4.05 9.19 -26.47
C VAL A 421 -5.00 9.03 -25.30
N PHE A 422 -4.66 9.67 -24.20
CA PHE A 422 -5.44 9.89 -23.02
C PHE A 422 -5.62 11.39 -22.76
N THR A 423 -6.37 11.71 -21.74
CA THR A 423 -6.58 13.08 -21.26
C THR A 423 -6.00 13.21 -19.86
N ASP A 424 -5.51 14.37 -19.50
CA ASP A 424 -5.19 14.78 -18.13
C ASP A 424 -6.09 15.97 -17.78
N GLU A 425 -7.19 15.72 -17.08
CA GLU A 425 -8.25 16.67 -16.78
C GLU A 425 -8.84 17.26 -18.08
N ASP A 426 -8.36 18.40 -18.52
CA ASP A 426 -8.77 19.15 -19.72
C ASP A 426 -7.70 19.17 -20.83
N GLN A 427 -6.57 18.51 -20.62
CA GLN A 427 -5.43 18.56 -21.53
C GLN A 427 -5.21 17.19 -22.20
N LYS A 428 -4.80 17.23 -23.47
CA LYS A 428 -4.38 16.00 -24.16
C LYS A 428 -3.12 15.46 -23.52
N SER A 429 -3.12 14.16 -23.25
CA SER A 429 -2.01 13.42 -22.67
C SER A 429 -1.77 12.12 -23.45
N THR A 430 -0.84 11.30 -22.97
CA THR A 430 -0.50 10.02 -23.58
C THR A 430 -0.50 8.90 -22.55
N HIS A 431 -0.55 7.65 -23.03
CA HIS A 431 -0.39 6.48 -22.17
C HIS A 431 0.90 6.54 -21.36
N ALA A 432 2.01 6.99 -21.95
CA ALA A 432 3.28 7.14 -21.22
C ALA A 432 3.17 7.98 -19.95
N ALA A 433 2.35 9.03 -19.96
CA ALA A 433 2.14 9.90 -18.79
C ALA A 433 1.06 9.39 -17.83
N MET A 434 0.04 8.66 -18.36
CA MET A 434 -1.17 8.28 -17.61
C MET A 434 -1.16 6.84 -17.10
N HIS A 435 -0.25 5.99 -17.57
CA HIS A 435 -0.19 4.57 -17.25
C HIS A 435 -0.17 4.31 -15.72
N ASN A 436 0.81 4.84 -15.01
CA ASN A 436 0.97 4.58 -13.58
C ASN A 436 -0.17 5.14 -12.71
N VAL A 437 -0.96 6.06 -13.25
CA VAL A 437 -2.11 6.66 -12.54
C VAL A 437 -3.46 6.16 -13.01
N TYR A 438 -3.50 5.26 -13.97
CA TYR A 438 -4.74 4.70 -14.49
C TYR A 438 -5.57 4.02 -13.42
N GLY A 439 -4.98 3.06 -12.68
CA GLY A 439 -5.63 2.38 -11.57
C GLY A 439 -5.95 3.29 -10.38
N HIS A 440 -5.12 4.32 -10.14
CA HIS A 440 -5.38 5.35 -9.14
C HIS A 440 -6.68 6.12 -9.45
N LEU A 441 -6.83 6.58 -10.68
CA LEU A 441 -8.00 7.37 -11.11
C LEU A 441 -9.28 6.51 -11.19
N MET A 442 -9.17 5.24 -11.60
CA MET A 442 -10.27 4.29 -11.55
C MET A 442 -10.73 4.06 -10.10
N SER A 443 -9.78 3.85 -9.18
CA SER A 443 -10.09 3.63 -7.75
C SER A 443 -10.71 4.86 -7.11
N LYS A 444 -10.24 6.06 -7.46
CA LYS A 444 -10.86 7.31 -7.03
C LYS A 444 -12.33 7.40 -7.46
N ALA A 445 -12.60 7.12 -8.75
CA ALA A 445 -13.97 7.13 -9.27
C ALA A 445 -14.87 6.10 -8.57
N THR A 446 -14.36 4.88 -8.35
CA THR A 446 -15.07 3.82 -7.63
C THR A 446 -15.37 4.25 -6.18
N TYR A 447 -14.37 4.79 -5.47
CA TYR A 447 -14.51 5.26 -4.09
C TYR A 447 -15.57 6.38 -3.97
N GLU A 448 -15.50 7.37 -4.84
CA GLU A 448 -16.44 8.49 -4.86
C GLU A 448 -17.86 8.02 -5.14
N GLY A 449 -18.05 7.08 -6.08
CA GLY A 449 -19.35 6.48 -6.38
C GLY A 449 -19.93 5.72 -5.19
N LEU A 450 -19.17 4.83 -4.58
CA LEU A 450 -19.60 4.08 -3.39
C LEU A 450 -19.95 5.02 -2.22
N LYS A 451 -19.14 6.05 -1.99
CA LYS A 451 -19.37 7.02 -0.93
C LYS A 451 -20.70 7.79 -1.11
N GLU A 452 -20.94 8.27 -2.32
CA GLU A 452 -22.15 9.00 -2.66
C GLU A 452 -23.41 8.13 -2.53
N GLN A 453 -23.34 6.90 -3.04
CA GLN A 453 -24.49 5.99 -3.12
C GLN A 453 -24.85 5.36 -1.78
N THR A 454 -23.88 5.06 -0.95
CA THR A 454 -24.13 4.33 0.30
C THR A 454 -24.09 5.19 1.55
N GLY A 455 -23.43 6.34 1.53
CA GLY A 455 -23.16 7.19 2.70
C GLY A 455 -22.23 6.53 3.73
N LYS A 456 -21.69 5.34 3.42
CA LYS A 456 -20.76 4.57 4.26
C LYS A 456 -19.31 4.83 3.83
N ARG A 457 -18.36 4.45 4.68
CA ARG A 457 -16.93 4.43 4.31
C ARG A 457 -16.72 3.39 3.21
N PRO A 458 -16.30 3.77 2.00
CA PRO A 458 -16.17 2.82 0.90
C PRO A 458 -15.12 1.75 1.19
N PHE A 459 -15.36 0.53 0.70
CA PHE A 459 -14.36 -0.50 0.63
C PHE A 459 -14.04 -0.79 -0.84
N VAL A 460 -12.87 -0.36 -1.26
CA VAL A 460 -12.32 -0.56 -2.60
C VAL A 460 -11.01 -1.30 -2.44
N ILE A 461 -10.82 -2.38 -3.19
CA ILE A 461 -9.53 -3.06 -3.34
C ILE A 461 -9.02 -2.77 -4.75
N THR A 462 -7.74 -2.51 -4.93
CA THR A 462 -7.15 -2.31 -6.26
C THR A 462 -5.85 -3.09 -6.44
N ARG A 463 -5.61 -3.62 -7.64
CA ARG A 463 -4.34 -4.26 -7.99
C ARG A 463 -3.28 -3.22 -8.29
N ALA A 464 -3.56 -2.33 -9.22
CA ALA A 464 -2.64 -1.28 -9.61
C ALA A 464 -2.95 0.05 -8.92
N CYS A 465 -1.90 0.75 -8.51
CA CYS A 465 -2.04 2.07 -7.88
C CYS A 465 -0.77 2.92 -8.03
N TYR A 466 -0.90 4.19 -7.70
CA TYR A 466 0.16 5.19 -7.62
C TYR A 466 0.21 5.79 -6.21
N ALA A 467 1.24 6.56 -5.89
CA ALA A 467 1.31 7.35 -4.67
C ALA A 467 0.03 8.17 -4.46
N GLY A 468 -0.48 8.22 -3.24
CA GLY A 468 -1.75 8.90 -2.91
C GLY A 468 -3.01 8.05 -3.03
N SER A 469 -2.91 6.83 -3.60
CA SER A 469 -4.07 5.93 -3.72
C SER A 469 -4.61 5.44 -2.38
N GLN A 470 -3.82 5.50 -1.32
CA GLN A 470 -4.24 5.11 0.04
C GLN A 470 -5.46 5.89 0.56
N LYS A 471 -5.76 7.04 -0.03
CA LYS A 471 -6.98 7.82 0.28
C LYS A 471 -8.26 7.12 -0.16
N TYR A 472 -8.17 6.24 -1.14
CA TYR A 472 -9.30 5.68 -1.86
C TYR A 472 -9.39 4.17 -1.79
N THR A 473 -8.27 3.48 -1.53
CA THR A 473 -8.25 2.04 -1.76
C THR A 473 -7.34 1.27 -0.82
N THR A 474 -7.72 0.01 -0.62
CA THR A 474 -6.93 -1.08 -0.07
C THR A 474 -6.19 -1.77 -1.21
N VAL A 475 -5.05 -2.40 -0.95
CA VAL A 475 -4.27 -3.13 -1.96
C VAL A 475 -3.93 -4.55 -1.51
N TRP A 476 -3.68 -5.43 -2.50
CA TRP A 476 -3.00 -6.70 -2.26
C TRP A 476 -1.76 -6.80 -3.17
N THR A 477 -0.94 -7.79 -2.96
CA THR A 477 0.34 -7.94 -3.67
C THR A 477 0.23 -8.56 -5.06
N GLY A 478 -0.99 -8.58 -5.63
CA GLY A 478 -1.27 -9.16 -6.95
C GLY A 478 -1.18 -10.67 -6.95
N ASP A 479 -0.81 -11.27 -8.08
CA ASP A 479 -0.87 -12.70 -8.36
C ASP A 479 0.31 -13.47 -7.74
N ASN A 480 0.45 -13.39 -6.42
CA ASN A 480 1.46 -14.16 -5.70
C ASN A 480 1.20 -15.67 -5.82
N GLN A 481 2.26 -16.48 -5.78
CA GLN A 481 2.16 -17.91 -5.99
C GLN A 481 2.17 -18.69 -4.67
N SER A 482 1.60 -19.91 -4.65
CA SER A 482 1.64 -20.85 -3.52
C SER A 482 3.06 -21.41 -3.33
N LEU A 483 3.99 -20.53 -2.96
CA LEU A 483 5.41 -20.81 -2.77
C LEU A 483 5.91 -20.27 -1.43
N TRP A 484 6.81 -21.00 -0.79
CA TRP A 484 7.47 -20.56 0.44
C TRP A 484 8.23 -19.24 0.26
N SER A 485 8.87 -19.04 -0.90
CA SER A 485 9.57 -17.78 -1.23
C SER A 485 8.62 -16.58 -1.27
N HIS A 486 7.37 -16.77 -1.69
CA HIS A 486 6.36 -15.70 -1.67
C HIS A 486 5.85 -15.42 -0.25
N LEU A 487 5.72 -16.45 0.59
CA LEU A 487 5.42 -16.23 2.01
C LEU A 487 6.55 -15.48 2.71
N GLN A 488 7.82 -15.81 2.42
CA GLN A 488 8.99 -15.10 2.94
C GLN A 488 9.01 -13.63 2.49
N MET A 489 8.69 -13.37 1.23
CA MET A 489 8.65 -12.02 0.67
C MET A 489 7.48 -11.19 1.20
N ALA A 490 6.36 -11.82 1.61
CA ALA A 490 5.18 -11.13 2.09
C ALA A 490 5.46 -10.16 3.24
N VAL A 491 6.31 -10.52 4.18
CA VAL A 491 6.64 -9.68 5.34
C VAL A 491 7.36 -8.39 4.94
N PRO A 492 8.53 -8.42 4.28
CA PRO A 492 9.21 -7.19 3.87
C PRO A 492 8.41 -6.38 2.84
N GLN A 493 7.62 -7.03 1.97
CA GLN A 493 6.78 -6.37 0.97
C GLN A 493 5.65 -5.56 1.62
N LEU A 494 4.89 -6.17 2.53
CA LEU A 494 3.81 -5.48 3.26
C LEU A 494 4.35 -4.38 4.17
N CYS A 495 5.51 -4.59 4.82
CA CYS A 495 6.16 -3.56 5.61
C CYS A 495 6.56 -2.34 4.75
N ASN A 496 7.14 -2.53 3.57
CA ASN A 496 7.50 -1.43 2.68
C ASN A 496 6.28 -0.75 2.05
N LEU A 497 5.20 -1.48 1.75
CA LEU A 497 3.91 -0.89 1.37
C LEU A 497 3.38 0.05 2.46
N GLY A 498 3.37 -0.42 3.71
CA GLY A 498 2.96 0.38 4.86
C GLY A 498 3.81 1.64 5.04
N LEU A 499 5.14 1.53 4.98
CA LEU A 499 6.07 2.67 5.02
C LEU A 499 5.84 3.66 3.88
N SER A 500 5.28 3.19 2.76
CA SER A 500 4.94 4.01 1.58
C SER A 500 3.49 4.53 1.59
N GLY A 501 2.84 4.54 2.75
CA GLY A 501 1.50 5.08 2.95
C GLY A 501 0.35 4.09 2.70
N MET A 502 0.60 2.94 2.07
CA MET A 502 -0.41 1.90 1.81
C MET A 502 -0.61 1.03 3.05
N ALA A 503 -1.20 1.63 4.10
CA ALA A 503 -1.35 0.98 5.40
C ALA A 503 -2.38 -0.16 5.40
N PHE A 504 -3.36 -0.13 4.49
CA PHE A 504 -4.34 -1.20 4.32
C PHE A 504 -3.90 -2.11 3.15
N ALA A 505 -3.06 -3.08 3.46
CA ALA A 505 -2.47 -3.99 2.48
C ALA A 505 -2.52 -5.44 2.97
N GLY A 506 -2.51 -6.39 2.04
CA GLY A 506 -2.42 -7.81 2.33
C GLY A 506 -1.85 -8.62 1.15
N THR A 507 -1.72 -9.92 1.35
CA THR A 507 -1.40 -10.88 0.29
C THR A 507 -2.59 -11.82 0.10
N ASP A 508 -2.62 -12.57 -0.99
CA ASP A 508 -3.50 -13.71 -1.11
C ASP A 508 -2.98 -14.84 -0.23
N VAL A 509 -3.71 -15.12 0.86
CA VAL A 509 -3.32 -16.14 1.85
C VAL A 509 -3.35 -17.52 1.22
N GLY A 510 -2.22 -18.22 1.28
CA GLY A 510 -2.02 -19.50 0.64
C GLY A 510 -1.41 -19.40 -0.77
N GLY A 511 -1.43 -18.23 -1.38
CA GLY A 511 -1.00 -17.95 -2.75
C GLY A 511 -2.15 -18.02 -3.75
N PHE A 512 -2.14 -17.13 -4.75
CA PHE A 512 -3.14 -17.10 -5.82
C PHE A 512 -2.88 -18.20 -6.85
N GLY A 513 -1.68 -18.24 -7.42
CA GLY A 513 -1.31 -19.23 -8.43
C GLY A 513 -0.67 -20.49 -7.85
N ALA A 514 -0.72 -21.58 -8.61
CA ALA A 514 -0.23 -22.91 -8.23
C ALA A 514 -1.02 -23.58 -7.07
N ASP A 515 -0.68 -24.84 -6.78
CA ASP A 515 -1.34 -25.62 -5.75
C ASP A 515 -0.72 -25.39 -4.38
N CYS A 516 -1.53 -24.98 -3.42
CA CYS A 516 -1.13 -24.81 -2.03
C CYS A 516 -0.99 -26.17 -1.32
N THR A 517 -0.16 -26.22 -0.27
CA THR A 517 -0.08 -27.38 0.64
C THR A 517 -0.70 -27.03 1.99
N ALA A 518 -1.11 -28.05 2.74
CA ALA A 518 -1.67 -27.89 4.09
C ALA A 518 -0.72 -27.08 5.01
N GLU A 519 0.58 -27.37 4.98
CA GLU A 519 1.56 -26.68 5.80
C GLU A 519 1.73 -25.21 5.39
N LEU A 520 1.85 -24.95 4.09
CA LEU A 520 1.98 -23.58 3.57
C LEU A 520 0.76 -22.75 3.93
N LEU A 521 -0.46 -23.30 3.76
CA LEU A 521 -1.70 -22.61 4.12
C LEU A 521 -1.74 -22.29 5.63
N CYS A 522 -1.38 -23.26 6.49
CA CYS A 522 -1.31 -23.04 7.93
C CYS A 522 -0.29 -21.96 8.33
N ARG A 523 0.86 -21.88 7.65
CA ARG A 523 1.84 -20.82 7.92
C ARG A 523 1.43 -19.48 7.33
N TRP A 524 0.76 -19.48 6.18
CA TRP A 524 0.30 -18.23 5.57
C TRP A 524 -0.86 -17.59 6.34
N VAL A 525 -1.80 -18.38 6.85
CA VAL A 525 -2.89 -17.84 7.70
C VAL A 525 -2.36 -17.19 8.97
N GLN A 526 -1.22 -17.65 9.50
CA GLN A 526 -0.53 -17.04 10.64
C GLN A 526 -0.02 -15.63 10.33
N VAL A 527 0.46 -15.38 9.12
CA VAL A 527 0.82 -14.03 8.65
C VAL A 527 -0.44 -13.22 8.31
N GLY A 528 -1.39 -13.84 7.61
CA GLY A 528 -2.64 -13.21 7.19
C GLY A 528 -3.46 -12.64 8.34
N ALA A 529 -3.51 -13.35 9.49
CA ALA A 529 -4.23 -12.90 10.68
C ALA A 529 -3.75 -11.55 11.23
N PHE A 530 -2.53 -11.14 10.92
CA PHE A 530 -1.93 -9.87 11.34
C PHE A 530 -1.77 -8.87 10.19
N SER A 531 -1.95 -9.31 8.95
CA SER A 531 -1.97 -8.39 7.80
C SER A 531 -3.22 -7.52 7.84
N PRO A 532 -3.14 -6.22 7.52
CA PRO A 532 -4.31 -5.33 7.54
C PRO A 532 -5.48 -5.88 6.70
N LEU A 533 -5.25 -6.25 5.44
CA LEU A 533 -6.20 -7.03 4.64
C LEU A 533 -5.95 -8.53 4.86
N PHE A 534 -6.99 -9.26 5.23
CA PHE A 534 -6.93 -10.69 5.50
C PHE A 534 -7.86 -11.45 4.54
N ARG A 535 -7.35 -11.82 3.37
CA ARG A 535 -8.10 -12.50 2.31
C ARG A 535 -7.40 -13.77 1.87
N ASN A 536 -8.11 -14.91 1.87
CA ASN A 536 -7.73 -16.10 1.12
C ASN A 536 -8.27 -15.97 -0.31
N HIS A 537 -7.42 -16.11 -1.29
CA HIS A 537 -7.79 -16.06 -2.71
C HIS A 537 -6.91 -16.99 -3.53
N SER A 538 -7.50 -17.71 -4.47
CA SER A 538 -6.80 -18.66 -5.35
C SER A 538 -7.35 -18.65 -6.76
N SER A 539 -6.51 -19.04 -7.73
CA SER A 539 -6.83 -19.00 -9.15
C SER A 539 -7.66 -20.21 -9.61
N ASN A 540 -8.38 -20.01 -10.70
CA ASN A 540 -9.00 -21.11 -11.46
C ASN A 540 -7.89 -22.07 -11.98
N GLY A 541 -8.17 -23.37 -11.95
CA GLY A 541 -7.21 -24.40 -12.36
C GLY A 541 -6.26 -24.89 -11.27
N SER A 542 -6.12 -24.14 -10.13
CA SER A 542 -5.46 -24.64 -8.92
C SER A 542 -6.46 -25.47 -8.07
N ILE A 543 -5.92 -26.25 -7.11
CA ILE A 543 -6.77 -26.94 -6.13
C ILE A 543 -7.55 -25.92 -5.31
N TYR A 544 -8.74 -26.33 -4.80
CA TYR A 544 -9.49 -25.52 -3.85
C TYR A 544 -8.68 -25.31 -2.57
N GLN A 545 -8.70 -24.09 -2.04
CA GLN A 545 -7.77 -23.64 -0.98
C GLN A 545 -8.47 -23.33 0.35
N GLU A 546 -9.77 -23.62 0.44
CA GLU A 546 -10.49 -23.53 1.71
C GLU A 546 -9.90 -24.55 2.70
N PRO A 547 -9.81 -24.24 4.02
CA PRO A 547 -9.08 -25.06 4.99
C PRO A 547 -9.57 -26.51 5.09
N TRP A 548 -10.85 -26.78 4.83
CA TRP A 548 -11.41 -28.15 4.89
C TRP A 548 -10.94 -29.06 3.76
N GLN A 549 -10.37 -28.52 2.69
CA GLN A 549 -9.78 -29.32 1.61
C GLN A 549 -8.52 -30.07 2.07
N PHE A 550 -7.91 -29.61 3.17
CA PHE A 550 -6.65 -30.15 3.70
C PHE A 550 -6.83 -30.96 4.99
N GLY A 551 -8.07 -31.23 5.40
CA GLY A 551 -8.43 -32.07 6.56
C GLY A 551 -8.57 -31.31 7.89
N GLU A 552 -9.07 -32.03 8.90
CA GLU A 552 -9.49 -31.46 10.20
C GLU A 552 -8.39 -30.65 10.91
N LYS A 553 -7.15 -31.15 10.92
CA LYS A 553 -6.03 -30.46 11.56
C LYS A 553 -5.80 -29.07 10.96
N THR A 554 -5.94 -28.94 9.64
CA THR A 554 -5.81 -27.65 8.96
C THR A 554 -6.98 -26.74 9.33
N VAL A 555 -8.21 -27.28 9.38
CA VAL A 555 -9.39 -26.53 9.83
C VAL A 555 -9.19 -25.96 11.24
N ASP A 556 -8.69 -26.76 12.19
CA ASP A 556 -8.51 -26.34 13.58
C ASP A 556 -7.44 -25.23 13.70
N ILE A 557 -6.33 -25.38 12.97
CA ILE A 557 -5.28 -24.36 12.95
C ILE A 557 -5.79 -23.07 12.29
N TYR A 558 -6.48 -23.21 11.17
CA TYR A 558 -7.03 -22.06 10.43
C TYR A 558 -8.04 -21.29 11.28
N ARG A 559 -9.01 -22.00 11.88
CA ARG A 559 -10.00 -21.42 12.80
C ARG A 559 -9.33 -20.66 13.94
N LYS A 560 -8.33 -21.25 14.60
CA LYS A 560 -7.58 -20.62 15.70
C LYS A 560 -7.03 -19.23 15.33
N PHE A 561 -6.44 -19.08 14.13
CA PHE A 561 -5.86 -17.81 13.71
C PHE A 561 -6.91 -16.82 13.17
N VAL A 562 -7.97 -17.30 12.55
CA VAL A 562 -9.11 -16.44 12.20
C VAL A 562 -9.79 -15.93 13.47
N GLU A 563 -10.06 -16.78 14.47
CA GLU A 563 -10.60 -16.35 15.77
C GLU A 563 -9.69 -15.34 16.48
N LEU A 564 -8.37 -15.54 16.42
CA LEU A 564 -7.39 -14.56 16.95
C LEU A 564 -7.55 -13.20 16.27
N ARG A 565 -7.74 -13.17 14.94
CA ARG A 565 -8.03 -11.95 14.19
C ARG A 565 -9.27 -11.24 14.72
N TYR A 566 -10.36 -11.98 14.94
CA TYR A 566 -11.61 -11.41 15.43
C TYR A 566 -11.50 -10.89 16.87
N ARG A 567 -10.70 -11.55 17.71
CA ARG A 567 -10.37 -11.01 19.05
C ARG A 567 -9.59 -9.69 18.94
N LEU A 568 -8.65 -9.57 18.02
CA LEU A 568 -7.80 -8.40 17.86
C LEU A 568 -8.46 -7.26 17.07
N LEU A 569 -9.71 -7.39 16.60
CA LEU A 569 -10.38 -6.34 15.83
C LEU A 569 -10.34 -4.95 16.48
N PRO A 570 -10.62 -4.78 17.81
CA PRO A 570 -10.57 -3.46 18.42
C PRO A 570 -9.15 -2.89 18.44
N TYR A 571 -8.12 -3.72 18.62
CA TYR A 571 -6.73 -3.30 18.54
C TYR A 571 -6.35 -2.82 17.12
N LEU A 572 -6.70 -3.59 16.10
CA LEU A 572 -6.45 -3.21 14.70
C LEU A 572 -7.20 -1.94 14.32
N TYR A 573 -8.42 -1.79 14.81
CA TYR A 573 -9.23 -0.60 14.56
C TYR A 573 -8.64 0.65 15.20
N ASP A 574 -8.09 0.53 16.42
CA ASP A 574 -7.32 1.60 17.08
C ASP A 574 -6.11 2.02 16.23
N LEU A 575 -5.39 1.06 15.64
CA LEU A 575 -4.25 1.35 14.77
C LEU A 575 -4.66 2.05 13.48
N PHE A 576 -5.85 1.74 12.93
CA PHE A 576 -6.38 2.49 11.79
C PHE A 576 -6.80 3.91 12.17
N ALA A 577 -7.36 4.11 13.38
CA ALA A 577 -7.65 5.44 13.90
C ALA A 577 -6.37 6.26 14.16
N GLU A 578 -5.27 5.61 14.56
CA GLU A 578 -3.94 6.20 14.63
C GLU A 578 -3.41 6.55 13.23
N CYS A 579 -3.51 5.62 12.29
CA CYS A 579 -3.05 5.79 10.91
C CYS A 579 -3.71 6.99 10.21
N GLU A 580 -5.02 7.17 10.35
CA GLU A 580 -5.73 8.33 9.80
C GLU A 580 -5.18 9.67 10.34
N LYS A 581 -4.68 9.68 11.58
CA LYS A 581 -4.12 10.89 12.23
C LYS A 581 -2.64 11.10 11.94
N THR A 582 -1.87 10.03 11.89
CA THR A 582 -0.39 10.10 11.87
C THR A 582 0.21 9.63 10.54
N GLY A 583 -0.48 8.76 9.80
CA GLY A 583 0.03 8.06 8.63
C GLY A 583 0.82 6.79 8.95
N LEU A 584 1.02 6.45 10.24
CA LEU A 584 1.77 5.26 10.63
C LEU A 584 1.02 3.98 10.23
N PRO A 585 1.70 2.99 9.63
CA PRO A 585 1.07 1.76 9.21
C PRO A 585 0.66 0.86 10.39
N ILE A 586 -0.20 -0.09 10.12
CA ILE A 586 -0.65 -1.10 11.10
C ILE A 586 0.42 -2.17 11.28
N MET A 587 0.89 -2.76 10.18
CA MET A 587 2.00 -3.71 10.15
C MET A 587 3.31 -2.94 9.94
N ARG A 588 4.25 -3.05 10.87
CA ARG A 588 5.45 -2.20 10.96
C ARG A 588 6.71 -3.04 10.97
N PRO A 589 7.74 -2.71 10.17
CA PRO A 589 9.05 -3.32 10.37
C PRO A 589 9.65 -2.83 11.70
N LEU A 590 10.44 -3.68 12.36
CA LEU A 590 11.02 -3.33 13.66
C LEU A 590 11.87 -2.05 13.58
N VAL A 591 12.58 -1.83 12.47
CA VAL A 591 13.41 -0.64 12.25
C VAL A 591 12.62 0.67 12.39
N LEU A 592 11.32 0.69 12.14
CA LEU A 592 10.49 1.91 12.28
C LEU A 592 10.54 2.49 13.70
N HIS A 593 10.64 1.63 14.73
CA HIS A 593 10.69 2.03 16.14
C HIS A 593 12.06 1.81 16.81
N TYR A 594 12.95 1.04 16.15
CA TYR A 594 14.26 0.67 16.67
C TYR A 594 15.37 0.97 15.65
N GLU A 595 15.32 2.14 15.02
CA GLU A 595 16.23 2.57 13.93
C GLU A 595 17.72 2.64 14.33
N LYS A 596 18.05 2.74 15.62
CA LYS A 596 19.41 2.71 16.16
C LYS A 596 19.93 1.29 16.44
N ASP A 597 19.08 0.29 16.32
CA ASP A 597 19.44 -1.11 16.52
C ASP A 597 19.74 -1.79 15.18
N GLU A 598 21.02 -2.05 14.93
CA GLU A 598 21.51 -2.63 13.66
C GLU A 598 20.87 -3.98 13.32
N ASN A 599 20.43 -4.75 14.32
CA ASN A 599 19.77 -6.05 14.09
C ASN A 599 18.39 -5.87 13.42
N THR A 600 17.77 -4.69 13.53
CA THR A 600 16.45 -4.42 12.93
C THR A 600 16.52 -3.91 11.49
N TRP A 601 17.69 -3.46 11.03
CA TRP A 601 17.82 -2.76 9.75
C TRP A 601 17.44 -3.59 8.52
N ASN A 602 17.61 -4.91 8.59
CA ASN A 602 17.20 -5.82 7.52
C ASN A 602 16.60 -7.12 8.07
N LEU A 603 15.71 -7.00 9.04
CA LEU A 603 14.99 -8.12 9.62
C LEU A 603 13.73 -8.39 8.79
N ASN A 604 13.69 -9.54 8.10
CA ASN A 604 12.71 -9.83 7.05
C ASN A 604 11.61 -10.80 7.46
N ASP A 605 11.68 -11.37 8.65
CA ASP A 605 10.85 -12.48 9.10
C ASP A 605 10.17 -12.21 10.46
N GLU A 606 10.15 -10.94 10.86
CA GLU A 606 9.48 -10.42 12.05
C GLU A 606 8.92 -9.02 11.78
N PHE A 607 7.84 -8.69 12.44
CA PHE A 607 7.21 -7.38 12.33
C PHE A 607 6.44 -7.02 13.61
N LEU A 608 6.14 -5.75 13.75
CA LEU A 608 5.24 -5.24 14.78
C LEU A 608 3.83 -5.02 14.21
N VAL A 609 2.83 -5.28 15.02
CA VAL A 609 1.46 -4.79 14.83
C VAL A 609 1.26 -3.64 15.82
N GLY A 610 1.25 -2.41 15.30
CA GLY A 610 1.40 -1.21 16.12
C GLY A 610 2.77 -1.16 16.80
N GLU A 611 2.81 -0.70 18.05
CA GLU A 611 4.04 -0.63 18.87
C GLU A 611 4.12 -1.75 19.92
N HIS A 612 3.01 -2.44 20.15
CA HIS A 612 2.82 -3.27 21.34
C HIS A 612 2.99 -4.76 21.10
N LEU A 613 2.79 -5.24 19.88
CA LEU A 613 2.75 -6.66 19.56
C LEU A 613 3.78 -6.99 18.46
N LEU A 614 4.80 -7.77 18.81
CA LEU A 614 5.77 -8.36 17.88
C LEU A 614 5.28 -9.73 17.44
N VAL A 615 5.33 -10.00 16.14
CA VAL A 615 4.95 -11.26 15.50
C VAL A 615 6.14 -11.83 14.75
N ALA A 616 6.49 -13.08 15.01
CA ALA A 616 7.65 -13.77 14.44
C ALA A 616 7.22 -15.10 13.78
N PRO A 617 6.58 -15.06 12.59
CA PRO A 617 6.03 -16.24 11.95
C PRO A 617 7.14 -17.17 11.45
N VAL A 618 6.82 -18.46 11.33
CA VAL A 618 7.66 -19.44 10.62
C VAL A 618 7.38 -19.32 9.13
N LEU A 619 8.41 -19.05 8.34
CA LEU A 619 8.34 -18.80 6.90
C LEU A 619 9.05 -19.86 6.06
N GLU A 620 9.43 -20.99 6.64
CA GLU A 620 10.14 -22.07 5.98
C GLU A 620 9.50 -23.42 6.25
N GLN A 621 9.48 -24.27 5.23
CA GLN A 621 8.89 -25.59 5.30
C GLN A 621 9.54 -26.48 6.35
N GLY A 622 8.74 -27.23 7.10
CA GLY A 622 9.17 -28.22 8.07
C GLY A 622 9.76 -27.67 9.36
N GLN A 623 9.87 -26.35 9.51
CA GLN A 623 10.39 -25.76 10.73
C GLN A 623 9.35 -25.78 11.86
N THR A 624 9.82 -26.18 13.05
CA THR A 624 9.06 -26.24 14.30
C THR A 624 9.67 -25.38 15.40
N LYS A 625 10.69 -24.61 15.05
CA LYS A 625 11.35 -23.64 15.92
C LYS A 625 11.60 -22.35 15.15
N LYS A 626 11.59 -21.22 15.84
CA LYS A 626 11.83 -19.89 15.27
C LYS A 626 12.94 -19.20 16.07
N MET A 627 13.93 -18.65 15.36
CA MET A 627 14.86 -17.71 15.95
C MET A 627 14.17 -16.33 15.93
N VAL A 628 14.00 -15.72 17.10
CA VAL A 628 13.31 -14.43 17.28
C VAL A 628 14.29 -13.42 17.84
N TYR A 629 14.36 -12.24 17.23
CA TYR A 629 15.04 -11.09 17.78
C TYR A 629 14.07 -10.23 18.58
N LEU A 630 14.33 -10.01 19.85
CA LEU A 630 13.59 -9.07 20.68
C LEU A 630 14.42 -7.78 20.84
N PRO A 631 13.94 -6.63 20.37
CA PRO A 631 14.63 -5.34 20.56
C PRO A 631 14.72 -4.94 22.02
N GLU A 632 15.49 -3.88 22.31
CA GLU A 632 15.68 -3.38 23.68
C GLU A 632 14.35 -3.20 24.43
N GLY A 633 14.33 -3.66 25.68
CA GLY A 633 13.17 -3.62 26.58
C GLY A 633 12.84 -4.99 27.18
N ILE A 634 11.72 -5.08 27.83
CA ILE A 634 11.17 -6.33 28.38
C ILE A 634 9.99 -6.74 27.51
N TRP A 635 9.92 -8.03 27.21
CA TRP A 635 8.90 -8.63 26.38
C TRP A 635 8.23 -9.80 27.10
N TYR A 636 6.99 -10.05 26.78
CA TYR A 636 6.22 -11.17 27.32
C TYR A 636 5.66 -12.00 26.18
N ASP A 637 5.85 -13.31 26.22
CA ASP A 637 5.12 -14.21 25.32
C ASP A 637 3.62 -13.95 25.44
N PHE A 638 2.99 -13.69 24.32
CA PHE A 638 1.58 -13.24 24.26
C PHE A 638 0.62 -14.26 24.86
N ASN A 639 0.90 -15.55 24.67
CA ASN A 639 0.01 -16.63 25.09
C ASN A 639 0.28 -17.10 26.53
N THR A 640 1.56 -17.15 26.93
CA THR A 640 1.97 -17.78 28.20
C THR A 640 2.32 -16.76 29.29
N GLY A 641 2.56 -15.50 28.91
CA GLY A 641 3.07 -14.48 29.82
C GLY A 641 4.51 -14.69 30.26
N LYS A 642 5.26 -15.62 29.65
CA LYS A 642 6.68 -15.82 29.97
C LYS A 642 7.48 -14.57 29.61
N ARG A 643 8.30 -14.09 30.58
CA ARG A 643 9.11 -12.89 30.45
C ARG A 643 10.42 -13.18 29.69
N TYR A 644 10.80 -12.24 28.83
CA TYR A 644 12.04 -12.23 28.08
C TYR A 644 12.73 -10.87 28.19
N GLU A 645 14.07 -10.87 28.25
CA GLU A 645 14.90 -9.67 28.10
C GLU A 645 15.11 -9.36 26.65
N GLY A 646 15.04 -8.09 26.26
CA GLY A 646 15.31 -7.67 24.89
C GLY A 646 16.80 -7.55 24.56
N LYS A 647 17.10 -7.05 23.35
CA LYS A 647 18.41 -6.87 22.74
C LYS A 647 19.18 -8.17 22.54
N GLN A 648 18.47 -9.26 22.25
CA GLN A 648 19.03 -10.57 22.00
C GLN A 648 18.10 -11.50 21.22
N TYR A 649 18.65 -12.59 20.74
CA TYR A 649 17.93 -13.63 19.99
C TYR A 649 17.53 -14.79 20.90
N TYR A 650 16.35 -15.35 20.61
CA TYR A 650 15.81 -16.52 21.29
C TYR A 650 15.38 -17.59 20.29
N LEU A 651 15.73 -18.84 20.54
CA LEU A 651 15.17 -19.96 19.82
C LEU A 651 13.92 -20.43 20.57
N VAL A 652 12.75 -20.23 19.97
CA VAL A 652 11.45 -20.59 20.54
C VAL A 652 10.80 -21.73 19.79
N ASP A 653 9.99 -22.53 20.48
CA ASP A 653 9.20 -23.59 19.84
C ASP A 653 8.04 -22.96 19.05
N ALA A 654 7.86 -23.43 17.83
CA ALA A 654 6.85 -22.97 16.90
C ALA A 654 6.26 -24.14 16.10
N PRO A 655 5.59 -25.11 16.75
CA PRO A 655 4.89 -26.16 16.04
C PRO A 655 3.85 -25.56 15.06
N LEU A 656 3.32 -26.36 14.14
CA LEU A 656 2.51 -25.87 13.02
C LEU A 656 1.30 -25.00 13.45
N ASP A 657 0.75 -25.27 14.61
CA ASP A 657 -0.38 -24.54 15.22
C ASP A 657 0.03 -23.30 16.04
N THR A 658 1.31 -22.90 16.00
CA THR A 658 1.85 -21.81 16.82
C THR A 658 2.62 -20.80 15.98
N CYS A 659 2.25 -19.54 16.11
CA CYS A 659 3.01 -18.37 15.67
C CYS A 659 3.55 -17.67 16.92
N PRO A 660 4.87 -17.54 17.08
CA PRO A 660 5.43 -16.79 18.19
C PRO A 660 5.04 -15.32 18.17
N MET A 661 4.54 -14.83 19.30
CA MET A 661 4.09 -13.45 19.50
C MET A 661 4.57 -12.95 20.85
N PHE A 662 4.97 -11.68 20.89
CA PHE A 662 5.49 -11.06 22.11
C PHE A 662 4.87 -9.69 22.30
N ALA A 663 4.36 -9.44 23.51
CA ALA A 663 3.90 -8.12 23.89
C ALA A 663 5.00 -7.38 24.66
N LYS A 664 5.18 -6.10 24.36
CA LYS A 664 6.11 -5.23 25.09
C LYS A 664 5.62 -5.00 26.53
N ALA A 665 6.53 -4.86 27.48
CA ALA A 665 6.18 -4.54 28.86
C ALA A 665 5.33 -3.27 28.94
N GLY A 666 4.29 -3.29 29.77
CA GLY A 666 3.33 -2.20 29.93
C GLY A 666 2.27 -2.11 28.82
N SER A 667 2.29 -3.04 27.86
CA SER A 667 1.27 -3.08 26.81
C SER A 667 -0.11 -3.43 27.36
N MET A 668 -1.10 -2.74 26.81
CA MET A 668 -2.52 -3.03 26.99
C MET A 668 -3.13 -3.24 25.62
N ILE A 669 -3.70 -4.42 25.37
CA ILE A 669 -4.22 -4.82 24.06
C ILE A 669 -5.72 -5.10 24.19
N PRO A 670 -6.58 -4.27 23.58
CA PRO A 670 -8.02 -4.49 23.59
C PRO A 670 -8.40 -5.69 22.75
N THR A 671 -9.36 -6.47 23.21
CA THR A 671 -9.89 -7.64 22.50
C THR A 671 -11.41 -7.74 22.65
N TYR A 672 -12.05 -8.35 21.63
CA TYR A 672 -13.46 -8.73 21.69
C TYR A 672 -13.61 -10.23 21.92
N GLU A 673 -14.82 -10.64 22.32
CA GLU A 673 -15.23 -12.03 22.20
C GLU A 673 -15.32 -12.43 20.73
N VAL A 674 -15.05 -13.71 20.42
CA VAL A 674 -15.16 -14.22 19.07
C VAL A 674 -16.61 -14.19 18.61
N MET A 675 -16.82 -13.69 17.40
CA MET A 675 -18.09 -13.68 16.66
C MET A 675 -17.89 -14.31 15.29
N GLN A 676 -18.95 -14.83 14.70
CA GLN A 676 -18.89 -15.43 13.36
C GLN A 676 -18.74 -14.35 12.25
N TYR A 677 -19.17 -13.14 12.54
CA TYR A 677 -19.00 -11.95 11.69
C TYR A 677 -19.10 -10.67 12.52
N VAL A 678 -18.56 -9.58 12.02
CA VAL A 678 -18.62 -8.27 12.69
C VAL A 678 -20.06 -7.80 12.85
N GLY A 679 -20.46 -7.55 14.10
CA GLY A 679 -21.81 -7.11 14.43
C GLY A 679 -22.83 -8.23 14.63
N GLU A 680 -22.41 -9.50 14.69
CA GLU A 680 -23.28 -10.63 15.08
C GLU A 680 -23.94 -10.39 16.45
N LYS A 681 -23.17 -9.81 17.38
CA LYS A 681 -23.61 -9.44 18.71
C LYS A 681 -23.22 -7.99 19.03
N PRO A 682 -23.96 -7.32 19.92
CA PRO A 682 -23.52 -6.01 20.42
C PRO A 682 -22.15 -6.10 21.11
N TYR A 683 -21.30 -5.11 20.90
CA TYR A 683 -20.02 -4.95 21.59
C TYR A 683 -20.25 -4.35 22.99
N ASP A 684 -20.82 -5.13 23.91
CA ASP A 684 -21.15 -4.68 25.27
C ASP A 684 -19.93 -4.72 26.23
N THR A 685 -18.97 -5.62 25.96
CA THR A 685 -17.78 -5.84 26.77
C THR A 685 -16.51 -5.59 25.97
N LEU A 686 -15.61 -4.79 26.52
CA LEU A 686 -14.23 -4.68 26.07
C LEU A 686 -13.32 -5.45 27.01
N ASN A 687 -12.58 -6.43 26.50
CA ASN A 687 -11.53 -7.13 27.24
C ASN A 687 -10.20 -6.44 26.99
N MET A 688 -9.45 -6.14 28.04
CA MET A 688 -8.13 -5.53 27.95
C MET A 688 -7.08 -6.53 28.46
N LEU A 689 -6.26 -7.06 27.57
CA LEU A 689 -5.08 -7.85 27.94
C LEU A 689 -4.03 -6.91 28.51
N VAL A 690 -3.59 -7.14 29.75
CA VAL A 690 -2.67 -6.27 30.47
C VAL A 690 -1.37 -7.02 30.73
N PHE A 691 -0.27 -6.56 30.13
CA PHE A 691 1.06 -7.13 30.32
C PHE A 691 1.83 -6.34 31.37
N PRO A 692 2.67 -6.99 32.24
CA PRO A 692 3.33 -6.30 33.34
C PRO A 692 4.23 -5.14 32.87
N GLY A 693 4.25 -4.05 33.63
CA GLY A 693 5.05 -2.84 33.37
C GLY A 693 4.21 -1.58 33.44
N GLU A 694 4.83 -0.42 33.35
CA GLU A 694 4.14 0.86 33.22
C GLU A 694 3.78 1.12 31.73
N GLY A 695 2.59 1.68 31.51
CA GLY A 695 2.18 2.01 30.16
C GLY A 695 0.90 2.82 30.06
N THR A 696 0.67 3.36 28.88
CA THR A 696 -0.57 4.05 28.53
C THR A 696 -1.11 3.52 27.21
N TYR A 697 -2.41 3.52 27.06
CA TYR A 697 -3.07 3.10 25.83
C TYR A 697 -4.33 3.93 25.58
N VAL A 698 -4.58 4.27 24.32
CA VAL A 698 -5.80 4.99 23.91
C VAL A 698 -6.63 4.09 23.01
N HIS A 699 -7.81 3.73 23.48
CA HIS A 699 -8.77 2.97 22.70
C HIS A 699 -9.81 3.88 22.05
N TYR A 700 -10.19 3.58 20.82
CA TYR A 700 -11.14 4.29 20.00
C TYR A 700 -12.39 3.46 19.72
N GLN A 701 -13.57 4.08 19.79
CA GLN A 701 -14.84 3.41 19.50
C GLN A 701 -15.79 4.35 18.76
N ASP A 702 -16.36 3.88 17.65
CA ASP A 702 -17.46 4.53 16.91
C ASP A 702 -18.46 3.47 16.42
N ASN A 703 -19.30 3.82 15.43
CA ASN A 703 -20.27 2.86 14.86
C ASN A 703 -19.66 1.85 13.86
N GLY A 704 -18.37 2.00 13.52
CA GLY A 704 -17.66 1.10 12.61
C GLY A 704 -18.12 1.12 11.14
N SER A 705 -18.87 2.11 10.69
CA SER A 705 -19.52 2.04 9.37
C SER A 705 -19.48 3.34 8.56
N ASP A 706 -19.95 4.44 9.11
CA ASP A 706 -20.15 5.70 8.39
C ASP A 706 -19.19 6.82 8.82
N PHE A 707 -19.43 8.03 8.32
CA PHE A 707 -18.59 9.19 8.59
C PHE A 707 -19.04 10.04 9.79
N ALA A 708 -19.98 9.59 10.61
CA ALA A 708 -20.48 10.35 11.78
C ALA A 708 -19.35 10.70 12.77
N TYR A 709 -18.30 9.86 12.83
CA TYR A 709 -17.12 10.11 13.67
C TYR A 709 -16.40 11.43 13.32
N GLN A 710 -16.42 11.87 12.06
CA GLN A 710 -15.84 13.15 11.63
C GLN A 710 -16.60 14.34 12.25
N GLY A 711 -17.88 14.16 12.54
CA GLY A 711 -18.71 15.09 13.32
C GLY A 711 -18.56 14.95 14.83
N GLY A 712 -17.67 14.07 15.31
CA GLY A 712 -17.42 13.85 16.73
C GLY A 712 -18.20 12.71 17.38
N ALA A 713 -18.93 11.89 16.60
CA ALA A 713 -19.66 10.72 17.09
C ALA A 713 -18.72 9.51 17.34
N TYR A 714 -17.79 9.66 18.28
CA TYR A 714 -16.88 8.62 18.72
C TYR A 714 -16.54 8.76 20.20
N ASN A 715 -16.10 7.67 20.81
CA ASN A 715 -15.56 7.61 22.17
C ASN A 715 -14.06 7.39 22.15
N GLN A 716 -13.35 7.96 23.13
CA GLN A 716 -11.95 7.66 23.40
C GLN A 716 -11.74 7.34 24.88
N TYR A 717 -11.07 6.24 25.15
CA TYR A 717 -10.76 5.74 26.47
C TYR A 717 -9.23 5.75 26.66
N ALA A 718 -8.71 6.50 27.63
CA ALA A 718 -7.30 6.47 27.98
C ALA A 718 -7.11 5.54 29.17
N PHE A 719 -6.28 4.53 28.99
CA PHE A 719 -5.87 3.58 30.01
C PHE A 719 -4.46 3.92 30.47
N THR A 720 -4.23 3.83 31.78
CA THR A 720 -2.90 3.99 32.40
C THR A 720 -2.65 2.85 33.35
N GLN A 721 -1.56 2.13 33.15
CA GLN A 721 -1.06 1.08 34.01
C GLN A 721 0.13 1.60 34.81
N GLN A 722 0.10 1.44 36.14
CA GLN A 722 1.18 1.79 37.04
C GLN A 722 2.11 0.60 37.28
N GLU A 723 3.31 0.86 37.83
CA GLU A 723 4.32 -0.17 38.13
C GLU A 723 3.77 -1.26 39.06
N ASN A 724 2.87 -0.91 40.01
CA ASN A 724 2.21 -1.87 40.90
C ASN A 724 1.16 -2.76 40.19
N GLY A 725 0.93 -2.52 38.90
CA GLY A 725 -0.05 -3.23 38.06
C GLY A 725 -1.49 -2.74 38.23
N GLU A 726 -1.72 -1.63 38.88
CA GLU A 726 -3.03 -0.97 38.92
C GLU A 726 -3.33 -0.34 37.55
N VAL A 727 -4.51 -0.60 37.01
CA VAL A 727 -4.98 0.00 35.75
C VAL A 727 -6.12 0.96 36.03
N THR A 728 -5.98 2.18 35.56
CA THR A 728 -7.04 3.19 35.60
C THR A 728 -7.50 3.55 34.20
N MET A 729 -8.77 3.90 34.06
CA MET A 729 -9.36 4.34 32.80
C MET A 729 -10.01 5.71 32.94
N LYS A 730 -9.77 6.57 31.97
CA LYS A 730 -10.43 7.87 31.85
C LYS A 730 -11.07 8.00 30.48
N MET A 731 -12.36 8.38 30.47
CA MET A 731 -13.03 8.77 29.22
C MET A 731 -12.49 10.14 28.78
N MET A 732 -11.84 10.19 27.61
CA MET A 732 -11.27 11.42 27.05
C MET A 732 -12.24 12.12 26.13
N LYS A 733 -13.08 11.36 25.45
CA LYS A 733 -14.12 11.83 24.54
C LYS A 733 -15.33 10.91 24.67
N GLU A 734 -16.50 11.49 24.81
CA GLU A 734 -17.80 10.82 24.83
C GLU A 734 -18.68 11.44 23.74
N GLY A 735 -18.89 10.73 22.65
CA GLY A 735 -19.63 11.22 21.47
C GLY A 735 -20.41 10.12 20.76
N TYR A 736 -20.09 8.84 21.00
CA TYR A 736 -20.83 7.70 20.46
C TYR A 736 -21.82 7.16 21.49
N GLU A 737 -23.07 7.00 21.07
CA GLU A 737 -24.23 6.73 21.97
C GLU A 737 -24.24 5.34 22.61
N ARG A 738 -23.39 4.41 22.17
CA ARG A 738 -23.30 3.04 22.67
C ARG A 738 -21.94 2.75 23.29
N PRO A 739 -21.63 3.30 24.47
CA PRO A 739 -20.38 2.97 25.19
C PRO A 739 -20.41 1.51 25.65
N TYR A 740 -19.25 0.95 25.94
CA TYR A 740 -19.16 -0.37 26.56
C TYR A 740 -19.90 -0.36 27.91
N LYS A 741 -20.68 -1.42 28.18
CA LYS A 741 -21.31 -1.66 29.47
C LYS A 741 -20.33 -2.15 30.52
N LYS A 742 -19.26 -2.85 30.05
CA LYS A 742 -18.23 -3.46 30.88
C LYS A 742 -16.86 -3.37 30.23
N ILE A 743 -15.83 -3.14 31.06
CA ILE A 743 -14.43 -3.28 30.68
C ILE A 743 -13.81 -4.29 31.63
N GLU A 744 -13.25 -5.37 31.10
CA GLU A 744 -12.61 -6.43 31.85
C GLU A 744 -11.08 -6.38 31.64
N TYR A 745 -10.32 -6.48 32.72
CA TYR A 745 -8.87 -6.54 32.68
C TYR A 745 -8.40 -7.97 32.85
N ILE A 746 -7.65 -8.48 31.89
CA ILE A 746 -7.07 -9.82 31.86
C ILE A 746 -5.56 -9.68 32.00
N PHE A 747 -5.05 -9.95 33.19
CA PHE A 747 -3.63 -9.83 33.49
C PHE A 747 -2.87 -11.06 33.00
N VAL A 748 -1.93 -10.87 32.08
CA VAL A 748 -1.10 -11.93 31.49
C VAL A 748 0.21 -12.04 32.27
N GLY A 749 0.62 -13.27 32.66
CA GLY A 749 1.90 -13.51 33.33
C GLY A 749 1.92 -13.18 34.82
N LYS A 750 0.76 -13.09 35.44
CA LYS A 750 0.62 -13.03 36.94
C LYS A 750 0.37 -14.38 37.55
#